data_fc4b3f2c6cbf0879b346d347f87dd002
#
_entry.id   fc4b3f2c6cbf0879b346d347f87dd002
#
_cell.length_a   1.000
_cell.length_b   1.000
_cell.length_c   1.000
_cell.angle_alpha   90.00
_cell.angle_beta   90.00
_cell.angle_gamma   90.00
#
_symmetry.space_group_name_H-M   'P 1'
#
loop_
_entity.id
_entity.type
_entity.pdbx_description
1 polymer ?
#
loop_
_entity_poly.entity_id
_entity_poly.type
_entity_poly.pdbx_seq_one_letter_code
_entity_poly.pdbx_strand_id
1 'polypeptide(L)'
;MGNFEKFQDLLEKLFQFEASDLDFGIYRILNYKRSKIETFIREDLKNRVEAAFSKHKTERQEAINQSFEVIRQKVAQTLGDQALTPSGDLRKEFENTPLGKEFLEIKARKDEAQAIDEIQSQVFNDLYNFFSRYYEDGDFVPQYRYSIKGHKYAIPYNGEEVKLYWANYEQYYTKTGLLFRDYTFKADSIKAIFRVVSAREEVGSKKATKERFFVLDDENPVEIGQDNCIIIRFQYRELNEEEVKAYQVEGGSNTSKQEKINQKSFDRVLEEIKNTQIKALLMKTYKNDKPLLLYQLNRFSSKNTRDYFIHKNLKKFLSEQLDYFIKSEVLSIETLEKEKFLDKHITRAKVVKEIGEDIIDFLSQIEDFQKRLWEKKKFVIDTEYVISLDKIKDYAGEDFLKEVISHILKAQGQLKEWEELGFGKVEKEDDLILKRDLTGIEYKKLPVDTKYFSQEFKEKLLEKITENNDLDVILDGLLIKSENWQALDLILEKYKEKIQTIYIDPPFNKEQDADYLYNVKYKDSTWASILENRLRLAKGVLSNRGSIFVRCDYNGNWIVRPLMDEIFGRENFRNEIVVKRGAPKAGLFLQFENLKSIGVMYDNLYWFSKHVDRVIGMFIQALPETRKGYWTSFKKIYDRPTLRYEILGINLTKGQWMWNKERTYQAVENYQKYLEISPKTGETLEEYWERTGRKLDFVRRHMDTIQYWVPRKEETLLDNNWLDIPGYSQGWDFKTENSEILLKRVIESTSNEGDLVMDFFLGSGTATAVAQKLGRKWIGVEMGEHFFRFETDNGPSGILVRMKEVLSGKGNHEPCGISKDVNWQGGGFFKYQVVEQYEDTLDNIELKESVQAKIKFGDDYLLKYFLDFETRESPYLLNIEYLKNPFAYKLKVNLEEVGEPQETIVDVPETFNYLLGLKIKKIKTRDNHRKYLFILGEKDGKDIAVLWRPYEDTWSDDDLKRDKEFIIDELETWAPHIVYVNGQSVLTPKLGQHPAEIRYIEPEFKK
;
A
#
# COMPACT_ATOMS: atom_id res chain seq x y z
N MET A 1 33.18 -20.13 -23.96
CA MET A 1 32.06 -20.58 -23.12
C MET A 1 31.05 -21.33 -23.97
N GLY A 2 30.72 -22.58 -23.64
CA GLY A 2 29.67 -23.34 -24.30
C GLY A 2 28.28 -22.76 -23.96
N ASN A 3 27.24 -23.11 -24.71
CA ASN A 3 25.87 -22.64 -24.48
C ASN A 3 25.34 -23.05 -23.09
N PHE A 4 25.75 -24.22 -22.60
CA PHE A 4 25.41 -24.68 -21.25
C PHE A 4 26.02 -23.79 -20.18
N GLU A 5 27.31 -23.46 -20.28
CA GLU A 5 28.01 -22.59 -19.32
C GLU A 5 27.40 -21.20 -19.27
N LYS A 6 27.05 -20.61 -20.43
CA LYS A 6 26.34 -19.31 -20.49
C LYS A 6 24.99 -19.36 -19.80
N PHE A 7 24.30 -20.48 -19.97
CA PHE A 7 22.99 -20.65 -19.33
C PHE A 7 23.10 -20.86 -17.82
N GLN A 8 24.13 -21.59 -17.35
CA GLN A 8 24.42 -21.73 -15.92
C GLN A 8 24.73 -20.37 -15.28
N ASP A 9 25.59 -19.56 -15.90
CA ASP A 9 25.92 -18.22 -15.43
C ASP A 9 24.67 -17.34 -15.33
N LEU A 10 23.74 -17.46 -16.28
CA LEU A 10 22.47 -16.73 -16.21
C LEU A 10 21.61 -17.21 -15.02
N LEU A 11 21.49 -18.53 -14.83
CA LEU A 11 20.74 -19.09 -13.71
C LEU A 11 21.34 -18.72 -12.36
N GLU A 12 22.68 -18.74 -12.22
CA GLU A 12 23.36 -18.27 -11.00
C GLU A 12 23.04 -16.81 -10.69
N LYS A 13 22.88 -15.96 -11.71
CA LYS A 13 22.42 -14.57 -11.54
C LYS A 13 20.95 -14.49 -11.18
N LEU A 14 20.09 -15.23 -11.85
CA LEU A 14 18.65 -15.32 -11.54
C LEU A 14 18.40 -15.73 -10.08
N PHE A 15 19.16 -16.70 -9.57
CA PHE A 15 19.14 -17.12 -8.17
C PHE A 15 20.01 -16.24 -7.25
N GLN A 16 20.47 -15.10 -7.75
CA GLN A 16 21.21 -14.09 -7.00
C GLN A 16 22.47 -14.60 -6.27
N PHE A 17 23.18 -15.54 -6.86
CA PHE A 17 24.42 -16.08 -6.28
C PHE A 17 25.53 -15.03 -6.14
N GLU A 18 25.45 -13.94 -6.86
CA GLU A 18 26.31 -12.78 -6.64
C GLU A 18 26.10 -12.12 -5.27
N ALA A 19 24.97 -12.39 -4.63
CA ALA A 19 24.61 -11.92 -3.30
C ALA A 19 24.85 -12.96 -2.19
N SER A 20 25.69 -13.94 -2.44
CA SER A 20 25.98 -15.05 -1.50
C SER A 20 26.62 -14.63 -0.18
N ASP A 21 27.20 -13.47 -0.16
CA ASP A 21 27.81 -12.81 0.99
C ASP A 21 26.76 -12.09 1.86
N LEU A 22 25.54 -11.87 1.39
CA LEU A 22 24.48 -11.19 2.13
C LEU A 22 23.75 -12.15 3.07
N ASP A 23 23.47 -11.69 4.31
CA ASP A 23 22.80 -12.46 5.36
C ASP A 23 21.62 -11.70 5.96
N PHE A 24 20.72 -11.24 5.12
CA PHE A 24 19.48 -10.56 5.53
C PHE A 24 18.36 -10.77 4.51
N GLY A 25 17.10 -10.61 4.95
CA GLY A 25 15.92 -10.70 4.09
C GLY A 25 15.86 -11.97 3.25
N ILE A 26 15.46 -11.83 1.99
CA ILE A 26 15.35 -12.96 1.04
C ILE A 26 16.71 -13.60 0.72
N TYR A 27 17.80 -12.86 0.78
CA TYR A 27 19.14 -13.41 0.53
C TYR A 27 19.52 -14.49 1.52
N ARG A 28 19.10 -14.36 2.80
CA ARG A 28 19.29 -15.38 3.82
C ARG A 28 18.61 -16.70 3.45
N ILE A 29 17.42 -16.63 2.85
CA ILE A 29 16.65 -17.81 2.42
C ILE A 29 17.33 -18.51 1.24
N LEU A 30 17.75 -17.75 0.24
CA LEU A 30 18.44 -18.28 -0.93
C LEU A 30 19.79 -18.89 -0.54
N ASN A 31 20.55 -18.24 0.33
CA ASN A 31 21.83 -18.73 0.82
C ASN A 31 21.70 -19.99 1.69
N TYR A 32 20.60 -20.18 2.40
CA TYR A 32 20.34 -21.39 3.20
C TYR A 32 20.31 -22.67 2.35
N LYS A 33 19.78 -22.62 1.13
CA LYS A 33 19.73 -23.75 0.19
C LYS A 33 20.76 -23.67 -0.92
N ARG A 34 21.66 -22.75 -0.88
CA ARG A 34 22.60 -22.43 -1.94
C ARG A 34 23.32 -23.66 -2.52
N SER A 35 23.91 -24.50 -1.68
CA SER A 35 24.64 -25.69 -2.15
C SER A 35 23.74 -26.65 -2.95
N LYS A 36 22.47 -26.78 -2.58
CA LYS A 36 21.50 -27.60 -3.31
C LYS A 36 21.07 -26.97 -4.63
N ILE A 37 20.92 -25.64 -4.63
CA ILE A 37 20.62 -24.90 -5.87
C ILE A 37 21.81 -24.94 -6.81
N GLU A 38 23.04 -24.85 -6.31
CA GLU A 38 24.25 -25.01 -7.10
C GLU A 38 24.35 -26.42 -7.74
N THR A 39 24.09 -27.46 -6.97
CA THR A 39 24.03 -28.84 -7.48
C THR A 39 22.98 -28.98 -8.59
N PHE A 40 21.78 -28.44 -8.37
CA PHE A 40 20.74 -28.44 -9.39
C PHE A 40 21.19 -27.74 -10.68
N ILE A 41 21.77 -26.56 -10.60
CA ILE A 41 22.19 -25.79 -11.78
C ILE A 41 23.37 -26.48 -12.50
N ARG A 42 24.34 -27.01 -11.75
CA ARG A 42 25.58 -27.54 -12.34
C ARG A 42 25.50 -28.98 -12.80
N GLU A 43 24.70 -29.80 -12.11
CA GLU A 43 24.65 -31.27 -12.34
C GLU A 43 23.25 -31.73 -12.75
N ASP A 44 22.22 -31.45 -11.91
CA ASP A 44 20.90 -32.05 -12.13
C ASP A 44 20.22 -31.53 -13.39
N LEU A 45 20.39 -30.24 -13.71
CA LEU A 45 19.81 -29.63 -14.90
C LEU A 45 20.29 -30.31 -16.18
N LYS A 46 21.59 -30.61 -16.27
CA LYS A 46 22.15 -31.34 -17.44
C LYS A 46 21.55 -32.73 -17.55
N ASN A 47 21.51 -33.45 -16.44
CA ASN A 47 20.94 -34.81 -16.39
C ASN A 47 19.45 -34.80 -16.75
N ARG A 48 18.69 -33.78 -16.29
CA ARG A 48 17.27 -33.62 -16.65
C ARG A 48 17.09 -33.34 -18.14
N VAL A 49 17.92 -32.50 -18.74
CA VAL A 49 17.89 -32.26 -20.19
C VAL A 49 18.18 -33.54 -20.94
N GLU A 50 19.21 -34.33 -20.57
CA GLU A 50 19.54 -35.60 -21.17
C GLU A 50 18.41 -36.63 -21.02
N ALA A 51 17.78 -36.71 -19.84
CA ALA A 51 16.65 -37.59 -19.59
C ALA A 51 15.41 -37.20 -20.43
N ALA A 52 15.08 -35.90 -20.50
CA ALA A 52 13.97 -35.36 -21.29
C ALA A 52 14.19 -35.67 -22.80
N PHE A 53 15.43 -35.48 -23.30
CA PHE A 53 15.77 -35.88 -24.65
C PHE A 53 15.58 -37.38 -24.89
N SER A 54 16.11 -38.21 -23.99
CA SER A 54 16.00 -39.67 -24.10
C SER A 54 14.55 -40.13 -24.12
N LYS A 55 13.72 -39.57 -23.23
CA LYS A 55 12.27 -39.82 -23.14
C LYS A 55 11.56 -39.48 -24.45
N HIS A 56 11.69 -38.26 -24.91
CA HIS A 56 10.99 -37.78 -26.11
C HIS A 56 11.54 -38.38 -27.37
N LYS A 57 12.82 -38.78 -27.40
CA LYS A 57 13.42 -39.57 -28.48
C LYS A 57 12.82 -40.95 -28.56
N THR A 58 12.73 -41.66 -27.42
CA THR A 58 12.21 -43.04 -27.38
C THR A 58 10.74 -43.06 -27.80
N GLU A 59 9.89 -42.18 -27.23
CA GLU A 59 8.49 -42.08 -27.63
C GLU A 59 8.31 -41.87 -29.13
N ARG A 60 9.16 -41.04 -29.70
CA ARG A 60 9.09 -40.72 -31.11
C ARG A 60 9.67 -41.80 -31.98
N GLN A 61 10.78 -42.42 -31.58
CA GLN A 61 11.40 -43.52 -32.28
C GLN A 61 10.45 -44.71 -32.39
N GLU A 62 9.70 -44.99 -31.35
CA GLU A 62 8.64 -46.00 -31.35
C GLU A 62 7.52 -45.63 -32.34
N ALA A 63 7.04 -44.37 -32.35
CA ALA A 63 6.02 -43.93 -33.30
C ALA A 63 6.50 -44.00 -34.78
N ILE A 64 7.75 -43.60 -35.04
CA ILE A 64 8.35 -43.71 -36.39
C ILE A 64 8.56 -45.15 -36.77
N ASN A 65 9.04 -46.01 -35.86
CA ASN A 65 9.22 -47.44 -36.12
C ASN A 65 7.88 -48.13 -36.43
N GLN A 66 6.81 -47.80 -35.67
CA GLN A 66 5.46 -48.30 -35.97
C GLN A 66 5.01 -47.86 -37.37
N SER A 67 5.19 -46.56 -37.70
CA SER A 67 4.84 -46.04 -39.02
C SER A 67 5.65 -46.74 -40.15
N PHE A 68 6.93 -47.01 -39.89
CA PHE A 68 7.79 -47.70 -40.81
C PHE A 68 7.35 -49.18 -41.01
N GLU A 69 6.98 -49.90 -39.95
CA GLU A 69 6.46 -51.24 -40.06
C GLU A 69 5.12 -51.31 -40.82
N VAL A 70 4.24 -50.32 -40.57
CA VAL A 70 2.95 -50.17 -41.27
C VAL A 70 3.18 -49.96 -42.77
N ILE A 71 4.07 -49.03 -43.16
CA ILE A 71 4.36 -48.78 -44.57
C ILE A 71 5.06 -49.99 -45.22
N ARG A 72 5.95 -50.70 -44.52
CA ARG A 72 6.63 -51.91 -44.97
C ARG A 72 5.63 -53.04 -45.27
N GLN A 73 4.67 -53.25 -44.37
CA GLN A 73 3.58 -54.21 -44.58
C GLN A 73 2.70 -53.79 -45.71
N LYS A 74 2.37 -52.51 -45.87
CA LYS A 74 1.56 -52.00 -46.98
C LYS A 74 2.28 -52.20 -48.35
N VAL A 75 3.57 -51.97 -48.40
CA VAL A 75 4.43 -52.27 -49.60
C VAL A 75 4.44 -53.74 -49.91
N ALA A 76 4.65 -54.64 -48.96
CA ALA A 76 4.62 -56.06 -49.14
C ALA A 76 3.25 -56.55 -49.60
N GLN A 77 2.17 -56.08 -49.06
CA GLN A 77 0.80 -56.46 -49.47
C GLN A 77 0.38 -55.92 -50.82
N THR A 78 0.83 -54.74 -51.23
CA THR A 78 0.35 -54.03 -52.41
C THR A 78 1.26 -54.31 -53.63
N LEU A 79 2.58 -54.29 -53.40
CA LEU A 79 3.60 -54.49 -54.48
C LEU A 79 4.23 -55.89 -54.52
N GLY A 80 3.84 -56.76 -53.57
CA GLY A 80 4.36 -58.05 -53.35
C GLY A 80 5.66 -58.12 -52.55
N ASP A 81 5.96 -59.26 -51.88
CA ASP A 81 7.17 -59.44 -51.04
C ASP A 81 8.47 -59.20 -51.78
N GLN A 82 8.48 -59.42 -53.11
CA GLN A 82 9.60 -59.14 -53.95
C GLN A 82 9.98 -57.63 -54.08
N ALA A 83 9.12 -56.70 -53.64
CA ALA A 83 9.43 -55.30 -53.66
C ALA A 83 10.43 -54.92 -52.57
N LEU A 84 10.61 -55.78 -51.57
CA LEU A 84 11.54 -55.54 -50.43
C LEU A 84 12.78 -56.44 -50.60
N THR A 85 13.93 -55.92 -50.14
CA THR A 85 15.15 -56.72 -50.04
C THR A 85 15.08 -57.61 -48.79
N PRO A 86 15.98 -58.66 -48.67
CA PRO A 86 16.06 -59.43 -47.43
C PRO A 86 16.35 -58.60 -46.15
N SER A 87 16.95 -57.44 -46.31
CA SER A 87 17.17 -56.47 -45.24
C SER A 87 15.92 -55.61 -44.93
N GLY A 88 14.83 -55.76 -45.71
CA GLY A 88 13.60 -55.01 -45.56
C GLY A 88 13.59 -53.60 -46.17
N ASP A 89 14.59 -53.32 -47.04
CA ASP A 89 14.68 -52.09 -47.81
C ASP A 89 13.91 -52.22 -49.14
N LEU A 90 13.43 -51.06 -49.68
CA LEU A 90 12.75 -51.05 -50.98
C LEU A 90 13.74 -51.21 -52.10
N ARG A 91 13.41 -52.05 -53.07
CA ARG A 91 14.23 -52.24 -54.32
C ARG A 91 14.03 -51.03 -55.23
N LYS A 92 15.11 -50.64 -55.93
CA LYS A 92 15.18 -49.50 -56.87
C LYS A 92 14.06 -49.46 -57.91
N GLU A 93 13.61 -50.58 -58.36
CA GLU A 93 12.54 -50.73 -59.37
C GLU A 93 11.20 -50.18 -58.90
N PHE A 94 10.97 -50.09 -57.56
CA PHE A 94 9.73 -49.64 -56.96
C PHE A 94 9.85 -48.24 -56.33
N GLU A 95 11.00 -47.59 -56.31
CA GLU A 95 11.24 -46.29 -55.72
C GLU A 95 10.37 -45.17 -56.32
N ASN A 96 10.05 -45.25 -57.60
CA ASN A 96 9.28 -44.26 -58.30
C ASN A 96 7.74 -44.45 -58.18
N THR A 97 7.30 -45.54 -57.58
CA THR A 97 5.88 -45.75 -57.30
C THR A 97 5.40 -44.80 -56.18
N PRO A 98 4.10 -44.41 -56.11
CA PRO A 98 3.56 -43.59 -55.04
C PRO A 98 3.88 -44.18 -53.66
N LEU A 99 3.73 -45.49 -53.50
CA LEU A 99 3.99 -46.22 -52.26
C LEU A 99 5.49 -46.32 -51.93
N GLY A 100 6.32 -46.44 -52.97
CA GLY A 100 7.77 -46.41 -52.82
C GLY A 100 8.30 -45.09 -52.38
N LYS A 101 7.75 -43.99 -52.87
CA LYS A 101 8.09 -42.66 -52.40
C LYS A 101 7.70 -42.47 -50.94
N GLU A 102 6.49 -42.91 -50.53
CA GLU A 102 6.03 -42.91 -49.16
C GLU A 102 6.95 -43.73 -48.23
N PHE A 103 7.37 -44.90 -48.69
CA PHE A 103 8.34 -45.77 -47.97
C PHE A 103 9.70 -45.07 -47.76
N LEU A 104 10.26 -44.49 -48.82
CA LEU A 104 11.54 -43.78 -48.74
C LEU A 104 11.47 -42.55 -47.86
N GLU A 105 10.36 -41.88 -47.88
CA GLU A 105 10.13 -40.70 -46.98
C GLU A 105 10.11 -41.13 -45.51
N ILE A 106 9.38 -42.17 -45.14
CA ILE A 106 9.31 -42.66 -43.77
C ILE A 106 10.66 -43.28 -43.36
N LYS A 107 11.37 -43.94 -44.26
CA LYS A 107 12.72 -44.44 -44.00
C LYS A 107 13.71 -43.31 -43.73
N ALA A 108 13.71 -42.29 -44.56
CA ALA A 108 14.57 -41.12 -44.35
C ALA A 108 14.30 -40.44 -43.02
N ARG A 109 13.02 -40.32 -42.58
CA ARG A 109 12.64 -39.84 -41.23
C ARG A 109 13.22 -40.71 -40.12
N LYS A 110 13.23 -42.05 -40.29
CA LYS A 110 13.79 -42.98 -39.32
C LYS A 110 15.31 -42.81 -39.18
N ASP A 111 16.01 -42.62 -40.26
CA ASP A 111 17.46 -42.45 -40.29
C ASP A 111 17.90 -41.10 -39.68
N GLU A 112 17.14 -40.04 -39.91
CA GLU A 112 17.43 -38.69 -39.37
C GLU A 112 17.11 -38.56 -37.88
N ALA A 113 16.17 -39.33 -37.34
CA ALA A 113 15.85 -39.33 -35.92
C ALA A 113 17.02 -39.80 -35.00
N GLN A 114 18.14 -40.23 -35.59
CA GLN A 114 19.34 -40.67 -34.88
C GLN A 114 20.40 -39.58 -34.63
N ALA A 115 20.31 -38.40 -35.25
CA ALA A 115 21.28 -37.30 -35.13
C ALA A 115 20.89 -36.32 -33.98
N ILE A 116 21.52 -36.42 -32.78
CA ILE A 116 21.02 -35.79 -31.55
C ILE A 116 21.93 -34.73 -30.95
N ASP A 117 23.25 -34.81 -31.09
CA ASP A 117 24.20 -34.03 -30.31
C ASP A 117 24.15 -32.52 -30.61
N GLU A 118 23.76 -32.10 -31.81
CA GLU A 118 23.58 -30.67 -32.15
C GLU A 118 22.36 -30.01 -31.46
N ILE A 119 21.32 -30.80 -31.18
CA ILE A 119 20.05 -30.28 -30.66
C ILE A 119 20.16 -29.92 -29.18
N GLN A 120 20.95 -30.64 -28.39
CA GLN A 120 21.12 -30.38 -26.97
C GLN A 120 21.75 -29.02 -26.72
N SER A 121 22.75 -28.64 -27.50
CA SER A 121 23.37 -27.30 -27.42
C SER A 121 22.39 -26.21 -27.80
N GLN A 122 21.46 -26.47 -28.73
CA GLN A 122 20.43 -25.50 -29.13
C GLN A 122 19.38 -25.29 -28.02
N VAL A 123 18.98 -26.33 -27.26
CA VAL A 123 18.08 -26.22 -26.14
C VAL A 123 18.63 -25.26 -25.06
N PHE A 124 19.90 -25.42 -24.71
CA PHE A 124 20.50 -24.48 -23.74
C PHE A 124 20.56 -23.05 -24.25
N ASN A 125 20.78 -22.85 -25.53
CA ASN A 125 20.74 -21.53 -26.15
C ASN A 125 19.32 -20.94 -26.14
N ASP A 126 18.29 -21.76 -26.42
CA ASP A 126 16.90 -21.30 -26.38
C ASP A 126 16.46 -20.91 -24.98
N LEU A 127 16.78 -21.72 -23.96
CA LEU A 127 16.50 -21.42 -22.57
C LEU A 127 17.25 -20.16 -22.13
N TYR A 128 18.52 -20.01 -22.51
CA TYR A 128 19.26 -18.77 -22.27
C TYR A 128 18.57 -17.55 -22.90
N ASN A 129 18.22 -17.66 -24.20
CA ASN A 129 17.56 -16.58 -24.92
C ASN A 129 16.18 -16.24 -24.33
N PHE A 130 15.45 -17.21 -23.80
CA PHE A 130 14.19 -16.99 -23.14
C PHE A 130 14.37 -16.27 -21.81
N PHE A 131 15.12 -16.84 -20.87
CA PHE A 131 15.23 -16.28 -19.52
C PHE A 131 16.00 -14.97 -19.46
N SER A 132 17.02 -14.76 -20.33
CA SER A 132 17.78 -13.51 -20.36
C SER A 132 16.94 -12.27 -20.70
N ARG A 133 15.78 -12.43 -21.30
CA ARG A 133 14.85 -11.33 -21.65
C ARG A 133 14.10 -10.77 -20.46
N TYR A 134 13.95 -11.55 -19.41
CA TYR A 134 13.16 -11.20 -18.23
C TYR A 134 14.03 -10.91 -17.01
N TYR A 135 15.33 -10.76 -17.21
CA TYR A 135 16.28 -10.53 -16.13
C TYR A 135 17.23 -9.38 -16.48
N GLU A 136 17.33 -8.40 -15.62
CA GLU A 136 18.27 -7.29 -15.70
C GLU A 136 18.77 -6.95 -14.29
N ASP A 137 20.11 -7.00 -14.09
CA ASP A 137 20.80 -6.57 -12.89
C ASP A 137 20.29 -7.12 -11.55
N GLY A 138 19.78 -8.34 -11.50
CA GLY A 138 19.33 -8.99 -10.27
C GLY A 138 17.81 -9.02 -10.08
N ASP A 139 17.05 -8.35 -10.94
CA ASP A 139 15.59 -8.30 -10.85
C ASP A 139 14.91 -8.88 -12.09
N PHE A 140 13.73 -9.47 -11.91
CA PHE A 140 12.87 -9.82 -13.02
C PHE A 140 12.32 -8.53 -13.63
N VAL A 141 12.68 -8.27 -14.88
CA VAL A 141 12.13 -7.16 -15.63
C VAL A 141 10.77 -7.57 -16.17
N PRO A 142 9.68 -6.87 -15.83
CA PRO A 142 8.37 -7.15 -16.39
C PRO A 142 8.28 -6.61 -17.81
N GLN A 143 9.07 -7.17 -18.70
CA GLN A 143 8.92 -6.88 -20.11
C GLN A 143 7.88 -7.81 -20.68
N TYR A 144 6.67 -7.32 -20.78
CA TYR A 144 5.60 -8.07 -21.39
C TYR A 144 5.87 -8.32 -22.87
N ARG A 145 5.99 -9.60 -23.20
CA ARG A 145 5.88 -10.10 -24.56
C ARG A 145 6.87 -9.47 -25.51
N TYR A 146 8.10 -9.90 -25.42
CA TYR A 146 9.10 -9.62 -26.43
C TYR A 146 8.60 -10.03 -27.81
N SER A 147 8.55 -9.08 -28.72
CA SER A 147 8.47 -9.39 -30.13
C SER A 147 9.85 -9.41 -30.73
N ILE A 148 10.09 -10.32 -31.67
CA ILE A 148 11.22 -10.23 -32.59
C ILE A 148 11.14 -8.89 -33.30
N LYS A 149 12.27 -8.27 -33.57
CA LYS A 149 12.41 -6.97 -34.24
C LYS A 149 11.42 -6.85 -35.41
N GLY A 150 10.43 -6.00 -35.27
CA GLY A 150 9.42 -5.75 -36.29
C GLY A 150 8.06 -6.45 -36.11
N HIS A 151 7.89 -7.30 -35.12
CA HIS A 151 6.61 -7.96 -34.82
C HIS A 151 5.87 -7.24 -33.69
N LYS A 152 4.54 -7.16 -33.81
CA LYS A 152 3.69 -6.60 -32.74
C LYS A 152 3.48 -7.62 -31.64
N TYR A 153 3.59 -7.20 -30.40
CA TYR A 153 3.20 -8.02 -29.27
C TYR A 153 1.70 -7.92 -29.01
N ALA A 154 1.13 -9.00 -28.46
CA ALA A 154 -0.28 -9.06 -28.11
C ALA A 154 -0.51 -8.69 -26.65
N ILE A 155 -1.39 -7.75 -26.38
CA ILE A 155 -1.90 -7.45 -25.04
C ILE A 155 -3.17 -8.28 -24.82
N PRO A 156 -3.42 -8.89 -23.64
CA PRO A 156 -4.68 -9.53 -23.35
C PRO A 156 -5.83 -8.54 -23.51
N TYR A 157 -6.77 -8.85 -24.37
CA TYR A 157 -7.96 -8.03 -24.58
C TYR A 157 -9.08 -8.53 -23.67
N ASN A 158 -9.69 -7.62 -22.91
CA ASN A 158 -10.76 -7.93 -21.97
C ASN A 158 -12.17 -7.63 -22.48
N GLY A 159 -12.30 -7.24 -23.75
CA GLY A 159 -13.58 -6.85 -24.36
C GLY A 159 -13.83 -5.34 -24.39
N GLU A 160 -13.02 -4.53 -23.73
CA GLU A 160 -13.12 -3.07 -23.73
C GLU A 160 -12.40 -2.45 -24.94
N GLU A 161 -12.97 -1.40 -25.51
CA GLU A 161 -12.36 -0.70 -26.65
C GLU A 161 -11.08 0.06 -26.28
N VAL A 162 -11.00 0.54 -25.03
CA VAL A 162 -9.85 1.25 -24.46
C VAL A 162 -9.44 0.60 -23.16
N LYS A 163 -8.16 0.23 -23.04
CA LYS A 163 -7.58 -0.35 -21.84
C LYS A 163 -6.30 0.38 -21.45
N LEU A 164 -6.19 0.77 -20.19
CA LEU A 164 -4.93 1.23 -19.61
C LEU A 164 -4.03 0.02 -19.32
N TYR A 165 -2.81 0.09 -19.81
CA TYR A 165 -1.81 -0.96 -19.61
C TYR A 165 -0.42 -0.36 -19.38
N TRP A 166 0.32 -0.90 -18.40
CA TRP A 166 1.67 -0.45 -18.07
C TRP A 166 2.58 -1.62 -17.70
N ALA A 167 3.89 -1.43 -17.69
CA ALA A 167 4.87 -2.49 -17.55
C ALA A 167 4.73 -3.34 -16.28
N ASN A 168 4.36 -2.71 -15.15
CA ASN A 168 4.24 -3.36 -13.84
C ASN A 168 2.79 -3.72 -13.46
N TYR A 169 1.90 -3.89 -14.44
CA TYR A 169 0.46 -4.12 -14.22
C TYR A 169 0.14 -5.31 -13.30
N GLU A 170 0.87 -6.43 -13.42
CA GLU A 170 0.64 -7.63 -12.61
C GLU A 170 1.63 -7.77 -11.45
N GLN A 171 2.09 -6.64 -10.90
CA GLN A 171 3.04 -6.64 -9.79
C GLN A 171 2.53 -5.83 -8.61
N TYR A 172 2.94 -6.24 -7.41
CA TYR A 172 2.89 -5.41 -6.23
C TYR A 172 4.11 -4.52 -6.21
N TYR A 173 3.91 -3.23 -6.00
CA TYR A 173 4.99 -2.35 -5.62
C TYR A 173 5.18 -2.42 -4.10
N THR A 174 6.34 -2.85 -3.67
CA THR A 174 6.71 -2.87 -2.26
C THR A 174 7.56 -1.66 -1.94
N LYS A 175 6.99 -0.74 -1.17
CA LYS A 175 7.78 0.35 -0.63
C LYS A 175 8.52 -0.19 0.59
N THR A 176 9.83 -0.34 0.47
CA THR A 176 10.65 -0.92 1.51
C THR A 176 11.37 0.16 2.29
N GLY A 177 11.32 0.08 3.62
CA GLY A 177 12.18 0.84 4.53
C GLY A 177 13.62 0.30 4.61
N LEU A 178 14.03 -0.57 3.66
CA LEU A 178 15.35 -1.20 3.61
C LEU A 178 16.51 -0.21 3.54
N LEU A 179 16.23 1.05 3.22
CA LEU A 179 17.21 2.11 3.14
C LEU A 179 18.04 2.22 4.42
N PHE A 180 17.39 2.05 5.56
CA PHE A 180 17.96 2.29 6.88
C PHE A 180 18.15 1.02 7.71
N ARG A 181 17.78 -0.16 7.16
CA ARG A 181 18.01 -1.46 7.81
C ARG A 181 19.46 -1.89 7.73
N ASP A 182 19.88 -2.64 8.73
CA ASP A 182 21.20 -3.22 8.81
C ASP A 182 21.55 -3.99 7.52
N TYR A 183 22.65 -3.60 6.89
CA TYR A 183 23.21 -4.31 5.75
C TYR A 183 24.30 -5.26 6.24
N THR A 184 24.01 -6.54 6.25
CA THR A 184 24.92 -7.55 6.80
C THR A 184 25.55 -8.37 5.68
N PHE A 185 26.88 -8.52 5.73
CA PHE A 185 27.61 -9.44 4.88
C PHE A 185 28.59 -10.33 5.65
N LYS A 186 28.86 -11.51 5.12
CA LYS A 186 29.81 -12.49 5.66
C LYS A 186 30.99 -12.65 4.71
N ALA A 187 32.21 -12.75 5.27
CA ALA A 187 33.43 -13.02 4.53
C ALA A 187 34.37 -13.86 5.38
N ASP A 188 34.64 -15.06 4.97
CA ASP A 188 35.45 -16.05 5.70
C ASP A 188 34.96 -16.18 7.17
N SER A 189 35.76 -15.68 8.11
CA SER A 189 35.48 -15.72 9.57
C SER A 189 34.89 -14.43 10.13
N ILE A 190 34.49 -13.46 9.26
CA ILE A 190 34.03 -12.15 9.69
C ILE A 190 32.54 -12.00 9.31
N LYS A 191 31.73 -11.45 10.23
CA LYS A 191 30.43 -10.89 9.95
C LYS A 191 30.54 -9.36 10.06
N ALA A 192 30.19 -8.61 9.03
CA ALA A 192 30.20 -7.16 9.05
C ALA A 192 28.79 -6.61 8.84
N ILE A 193 28.44 -5.62 9.62
CA ILE A 193 27.12 -4.97 9.63
C ILE A 193 27.32 -3.49 9.36
N PHE A 194 26.69 -2.96 8.32
CA PHE A 194 26.56 -1.52 8.10
C PHE A 194 25.22 -1.08 8.69
N ARG A 195 25.26 -0.19 9.67
CA ARG A 195 24.12 0.29 10.43
C ARG A 195 23.95 1.79 10.28
N VAL A 196 22.76 2.23 9.89
CA VAL A 196 22.41 3.65 9.91
C VAL A 196 21.92 4.00 11.31
N VAL A 197 22.65 4.85 12.02
CA VAL A 197 22.34 5.25 13.41
C VAL A 197 21.56 6.55 13.50
N SER A 198 21.60 7.36 12.44
CA SER A 198 20.83 8.60 12.37
C SER A 198 20.50 8.94 10.91
N ALA A 199 19.25 9.23 10.66
CA ALA A 199 18.81 9.85 9.42
C ALA A 199 18.17 11.19 9.80
N ARG A 200 18.98 12.26 9.89
CA ARG A 200 18.48 13.58 10.25
C ARG A 200 17.74 14.18 9.07
N GLU A 201 16.43 14.30 9.20
CA GLU A 201 15.62 15.19 8.39
C GLU A 201 15.48 16.54 9.10
N GLU A 202 15.86 17.61 8.41
CA GLU A 202 15.31 18.91 8.73
C GLU A 202 13.91 18.97 8.07
N VAL A 203 12.90 18.60 8.83
CA VAL A 203 11.51 18.91 8.49
C VAL A 203 11.32 20.39 8.87
N GLY A 204 11.63 21.26 7.97
CA GLY A 204 11.50 22.70 8.23
C GLY A 204 11.76 23.53 7.00
N SER A 205 10.92 24.46 6.78
CA SER A 205 10.80 25.70 5.99
C SER A 205 11.85 26.09 4.92
N LYS A 206 12.92 25.38 4.67
CA LYS A 206 13.85 25.68 3.56
C LYS A 206 13.90 24.48 2.61
N LYS A 207 13.77 24.76 1.31
CA LYS A 207 13.99 23.78 0.24
C LYS A 207 15.18 22.91 0.63
N ALA A 208 15.02 21.56 0.62
CA ALA A 208 16.14 20.65 0.57
C ALA A 208 16.90 20.98 -0.74
N THR A 209 17.78 21.93 -0.66
CA THR A 209 18.64 22.36 -1.77
C THR A 209 19.93 21.58 -1.78
N LYS A 210 20.16 20.72 -0.78
CA LYS A 210 21.39 19.96 -0.62
C LYS A 210 21.11 18.46 -0.66
N GLU A 211 21.96 17.78 -1.37
CA GLU A 211 21.96 16.33 -1.54
C GLU A 211 22.41 15.66 -0.24
N ARG A 212 21.82 14.49 0.09
CA ARG A 212 22.17 13.71 1.29
C ARG A 212 22.99 12.49 0.91
N PHE A 213 23.87 12.10 1.82
CA PHE A 213 24.80 11.01 1.61
C PHE A 213 24.93 10.15 2.86
N PHE A 214 25.31 8.87 2.67
CA PHE A 214 25.76 8.00 3.74
C PHE A 214 27.18 8.39 4.14
N VAL A 215 27.31 8.92 5.34
CA VAL A 215 28.59 9.35 5.93
C VAL A 215 28.87 8.52 7.17
N LEU A 216 30.11 8.16 7.44
CA LEU A 216 30.47 7.47 8.70
C LEU A 216 30.02 8.30 9.91
N ASP A 217 29.58 7.60 10.95
CA ASP A 217 29.28 8.24 12.23
C ASP A 217 30.53 8.91 12.82
N ASP A 218 30.34 10.12 13.32
CA ASP A 218 31.48 10.94 13.78
C ASP A 218 32.01 10.48 15.14
N GLU A 219 31.14 9.98 16.02
CA GLU A 219 31.48 9.62 17.39
C GLU A 219 32.00 8.18 17.50
N ASN A 220 31.30 7.23 16.88
CA ASN A 220 31.60 5.80 16.97
C ASN A 220 31.46 5.09 15.61
N PRO A 221 32.43 5.31 14.69
CA PRO A 221 32.29 4.80 13.32
C PRO A 221 32.40 3.27 13.22
N VAL A 222 33.17 2.62 14.13
CA VAL A 222 33.43 1.17 14.08
C VAL A 222 33.38 0.58 15.48
N GLU A 223 32.59 -0.49 15.63
CA GLU A 223 32.57 -1.33 16.84
C GLU A 223 32.93 -2.76 16.48
N ILE A 224 33.77 -3.40 17.29
CA ILE A 224 34.11 -4.81 17.15
C ILE A 224 33.46 -5.58 18.29
N GLY A 225 32.44 -6.37 17.96
CA GLY A 225 31.70 -7.23 18.88
C GLY A 225 32.36 -8.59 19.09
N GLN A 226 31.64 -9.49 19.76
CA GLN A 226 32.05 -10.88 19.94
C GLN A 226 32.04 -11.62 18.59
N ASP A 227 32.73 -12.75 18.48
CA ASP A 227 32.76 -13.64 17.30
C ASP A 227 33.17 -12.97 15.97
N ASN A 228 34.11 -12.01 16.02
CA ASN A 228 34.55 -11.24 14.85
C ASN A 228 33.40 -10.50 14.11
N CYS A 229 32.39 -10.09 14.85
CA CYS A 229 31.36 -9.23 14.32
C CYS A 229 31.84 -7.78 14.33
N ILE A 230 31.69 -7.10 13.17
CA ILE A 230 32.09 -5.70 12.99
C ILE A 230 30.88 -4.90 12.66
N ILE A 231 30.61 -3.87 13.45
CA ILE A 231 29.51 -2.92 13.17
C ILE A 231 30.13 -1.62 12.70
N ILE A 232 29.78 -1.19 11.49
CA ILE A 232 30.22 0.08 10.90
C ILE A 232 28.98 0.97 10.83
N ARG A 233 29.06 2.14 11.50
CA ARG A 233 27.93 3.04 11.70
C ARG A 233 27.96 4.19 10.71
N PHE A 234 26.78 4.51 10.17
CA PHE A 234 26.56 5.59 9.21
C PHE A 234 25.47 6.54 9.69
N GLN A 235 25.61 7.80 9.28
CA GLN A 235 24.57 8.80 9.32
C GLN A 235 24.12 9.09 7.88
N TYR A 236 22.83 9.30 7.65
CA TYR A 236 22.30 9.75 6.37
C TYR A 236 21.91 11.21 6.49
N ARG A 237 22.74 12.11 5.96
CA ARG A 237 22.59 13.55 6.14
C ARG A 237 23.25 14.37 5.03
N GLU A 238 22.97 15.68 5.04
CA GLU A 238 23.72 16.64 4.23
C GLU A 238 25.18 16.75 4.69
N LEU A 239 26.05 17.12 3.75
CA LEU A 239 27.44 17.44 4.06
C LEU A 239 27.56 18.89 4.49
N ASN A 240 28.41 19.16 5.48
CA ASN A 240 28.82 20.51 5.81
C ASN A 240 29.90 21.01 4.81
N GLU A 241 30.23 22.30 4.85
CA GLU A 241 31.19 22.93 3.91
C GLU A 241 32.60 22.35 3.99
N GLU A 242 33.01 21.92 5.17
CA GLU A 242 34.33 21.30 5.40
C GLU A 242 34.36 19.89 4.80
N GLU A 243 33.30 19.13 4.97
CA GLU A 243 33.13 17.79 4.39
C GLU A 243 33.06 17.82 2.86
N VAL A 244 32.35 18.78 2.28
CA VAL A 244 32.30 18.96 0.82
C VAL A 244 33.70 19.14 0.24
N LYS A 245 34.57 19.88 0.94
CA LYS A 245 35.96 20.06 0.54
C LYS A 245 36.78 18.81 0.81
N ALA A 246 36.63 18.20 2.00
CA ALA A 246 37.39 17.00 2.41
C ALA A 246 37.12 15.80 1.50
N TYR A 247 35.83 15.61 1.09
CA TYR A 247 35.44 14.56 0.16
C TYR A 247 35.61 14.94 -1.33
N GLN A 248 35.98 16.20 -1.63
CA GLN A 248 36.15 16.72 -3.00
C GLN A 248 34.88 16.52 -3.89
N VAL A 249 33.73 16.85 -3.34
CA VAL A 249 32.41 16.61 -3.97
C VAL A 249 31.70 17.91 -4.43
N GLU A 250 32.45 18.94 -4.80
CA GLU A 250 31.93 20.23 -5.27
C GLU A 250 31.14 20.13 -6.61
N GLY A 251 31.32 19.04 -7.36
CA GLY A 251 30.62 18.78 -8.64
C GLY A 251 30.47 17.28 -8.93
N GLY A 252 29.68 16.96 -9.94
CA GLY A 252 29.43 15.59 -10.39
C GLY A 252 28.05 15.07 -10.01
N SER A 253 27.75 13.83 -10.44
CA SER A 253 26.48 13.15 -10.09
C SER A 253 26.51 12.69 -8.63
N ASN A 254 25.34 12.48 -8.03
CA ASN A 254 25.21 11.98 -6.66
C ASN A 254 25.90 10.64 -6.47
N THR A 255 25.83 9.75 -7.45
CA THR A 255 26.54 8.46 -7.46
C THR A 255 28.05 8.65 -7.36
N SER A 256 28.62 9.54 -8.17
CA SER A 256 30.07 9.83 -8.14
C SER A 256 30.51 10.49 -6.84
N LYS A 257 29.67 11.34 -6.24
CA LYS A 257 29.93 11.95 -4.93
C LYS A 257 29.92 10.89 -3.83
N GLN A 258 28.91 10.01 -3.81
CA GLN A 258 28.83 8.93 -2.83
C GLN A 258 29.99 7.94 -2.95
N GLU A 259 30.46 7.63 -4.16
CA GLU A 259 31.64 6.77 -4.34
C GLU A 259 32.91 7.39 -3.72
N LYS A 260 33.08 8.70 -3.84
CA LYS A 260 34.22 9.40 -3.19
C LYS A 260 34.12 9.38 -1.66
N ILE A 261 32.91 9.57 -1.12
CA ILE A 261 32.64 9.45 0.32
C ILE A 261 32.92 8.03 0.79
N ASN A 262 32.49 7.00 0.06
CA ASN A 262 32.76 5.61 0.37
C ASN A 262 34.25 5.28 0.37
N GLN A 263 35.02 5.87 -0.54
CA GLN A 263 36.50 5.70 -0.55
C GLN A 263 37.13 6.27 0.73
N LYS A 264 36.74 7.44 1.18
CA LYS A 264 37.18 8.03 2.44
C LYS A 264 36.73 7.25 3.67
N SER A 265 35.51 6.76 3.64
CA SER A 265 34.94 5.89 4.66
C SER A 265 35.74 4.59 4.77
N PHE A 266 36.10 3.99 3.64
CA PHE A 266 36.97 2.82 3.58
C PHE A 266 38.31 3.07 4.29
N ASP A 267 39.00 4.18 3.97
CA ASP A 267 40.30 4.52 4.57
C ASP A 267 40.15 4.69 6.10
N ARG A 268 39.13 5.45 6.56
CA ARG A 268 38.88 5.70 7.99
C ARG A 268 38.51 4.42 8.76
N VAL A 269 37.67 3.57 8.22
CA VAL A 269 37.30 2.28 8.85
C VAL A 269 38.55 1.40 9.04
N LEU A 270 39.46 1.37 8.06
CA LEU A 270 40.69 0.62 8.18
C LEU A 270 41.65 1.21 9.21
N GLU A 271 41.65 2.52 9.45
CA GLU A 271 42.45 3.16 10.51
C GLU A 271 41.92 2.76 11.90
N GLU A 272 40.62 2.72 12.11
CA GLU A 272 39.95 2.36 13.38
C GLU A 272 40.16 0.87 13.77
N ILE A 273 40.25 -0.03 12.79
CA ILE A 273 40.38 -1.46 13.02
C ILE A 273 41.84 -1.78 13.42
N LYS A 274 42.04 -2.18 14.68
CA LYS A 274 43.39 -2.58 15.20
C LYS A 274 43.77 -4.03 14.87
N ASN A 275 42.77 -4.90 14.65
CA ASN A 275 43.02 -6.32 14.36
C ASN A 275 43.53 -6.50 12.91
N THR A 276 44.78 -6.92 12.80
CA THR A 276 45.48 -7.08 11.50
C THR A 276 44.89 -8.15 10.61
N GLN A 277 44.30 -9.21 11.17
CA GLN A 277 43.64 -10.29 10.39
C GLN A 277 42.35 -9.80 9.77
N ILE A 278 41.51 -9.12 10.55
CA ILE A 278 40.27 -8.49 10.09
C ILE A 278 40.60 -7.47 8.99
N LYS A 279 41.60 -6.62 9.23
CA LYS A 279 42.02 -5.61 8.26
C LYS A 279 42.48 -6.22 6.93
N ALA A 280 43.25 -7.29 6.98
CA ALA A 280 43.72 -7.99 5.79
C ALA A 280 42.58 -8.61 4.99
N LEU A 281 41.56 -9.16 5.67
CA LEU A 281 40.38 -9.71 5.01
C LEU A 281 39.52 -8.63 4.33
N LEU A 282 39.30 -7.51 4.98
CA LEU A 282 38.54 -6.38 4.43
C LEU A 282 39.28 -5.69 3.25
N MET A 283 40.59 -5.74 3.24
CA MET A 283 41.45 -5.24 2.15
C MET A 283 41.60 -6.24 0.98
N LYS A 284 41.24 -7.49 1.16
CA LYS A 284 41.37 -8.52 0.12
C LYS A 284 40.66 -8.10 -1.16
N THR A 285 41.36 -8.22 -2.29
CA THR A 285 40.73 -7.96 -3.60
C THR A 285 39.54 -8.88 -3.81
N TYR A 286 38.40 -8.30 -4.16
CA TYR A 286 37.10 -8.97 -4.35
C TYR A 286 36.63 -8.74 -5.80
N LYS A 287 35.39 -8.50 -6.02
CA LYS A 287 34.79 -8.27 -7.36
C LYS A 287 35.22 -6.91 -7.95
N ASN A 288 35.33 -6.85 -9.26
CA ASN A 288 35.70 -5.62 -10.02
C ASN A 288 37.02 -4.98 -9.56
N ASP A 289 38.02 -5.80 -9.17
CA ASP A 289 39.33 -5.37 -8.67
C ASP A 289 39.26 -4.37 -7.50
N LYS A 290 38.15 -4.31 -6.78
CA LYS A 290 37.99 -3.47 -5.58
C LYS A 290 38.26 -4.29 -4.31
N PRO A 291 38.81 -3.68 -3.24
CA PRO A 291 38.84 -4.30 -1.92
C PRO A 291 37.45 -4.67 -1.43
N LEU A 292 37.31 -5.79 -0.70
CA LEU A 292 36.04 -6.29 -0.21
C LEU A 292 35.21 -5.22 0.49
N LEU A 293 35.77 -4.51 1.47
CA LEU A 293 35.03 -3.47 2.19
C LEU A 293 34.54 -2.35 1.25
N LEU A 294 35.39 -1.86 0.34
CA LEU A 294 35.03 -0.82 -0.60
C LEU A 294 33.92 -1.28 -1.58
N TYR A 295 33.99 -2.53 -2.03
CA TYR A 295 32.95 -3.12 -2.84
C TYR A 295 31.61 -3.13 -2.10
N GLN A 296 31.59 -3.55 -0.84
CA GLN A 296 30.40 -3.61 -0.02
C GLN A 296 29.84 -2.21 0.32
N LEU A 297 30.70 -1.23 0.58
CA LEU A 297 30.29 0.15 0.79
C LEU A 297 29.58 0.74 -0.43
N ASN A 298 30.13 0.50 -1.62
CA ASN A 298 29.49 0.94 -2.86
C ASN A 298 28.16 0.22 -3.09
N ARG A 299 28.09 -1.06 -2.79
CA ARG A 299 26.86 -1.84 -2.90
C ARG A 299 25.81 -1.41 -1.90
N PHE A 300 26.20 -1.16 -0.65
CA PHE A 300 25.32 -0.62 0.38
C PHE A 300 24.70 0.70 -0.04
N SER A 301 25.49 1.65 -0.50
CA SER A 301 25.01 2.97 -0.89
C SER A 301 24.25 2.99 -2.22
N SER A 302 24.50 2.03 -3.13
CA SER A 302 23.75 1.91 -4.41
C SER A 302 22.43 1.16 -4.28
N LYS A 303 22.24 0.35 -3.25
CA LYS A 303 21.03 -0.46 -3.02
C LYS A 303 19.76 0.38 -2.86
N ASN A 304 19.91 1.63 -2.52
CA ASN A 304 18.82 2.54 -2.14
C ASN A 304 18.12 3.23 -3.31
N THR A 305 18.46 2.88 -4.55
CA THR A 305 17.92 3.57 -5.75
C THR A 305 16.94 2.71 -6.55
N ARG A 306 16.63 1.49 -6.10
CA ARG A 306 15.79 0.57 -6.88
C ARG A 306 14.43 0.35 -6.25
N ASP A 307 13.40 0.43 -7.09
CA ASP A 307 12.05 -0.02 -6.75
C ASP A 307 12.03 -1.55 -6.65
N TYR A 308 11.33 -2.08 -5.67
CA TYR A 308 11.15 -3.51 -5.49
C TYR A 308 9.72 -3.93 -5.85
N PHE A 309 9.61 -5.01 -6.65
CA PHE A 309 8.34 -5.52 -7.11
C PHE A 309 8.20 -7.00 -6.78
N ILE A 310 6.97 -7.43 -6.47
CA ILE A 310 6.60 -8.83 -6.32
C ILE A 310 5.56 -9.16 -7.39
N HIS A 311 5.82 -10.18 -8.19
CA HIS A 311 4.90 -10.60 -9.24
C HIS A 311 3.66 -11.28 -8.66
N LYS A 312 2.45 -10.87 -9.07
CA LYS A 312 1.19 -11.46 -8.59
C LYS A 312 1.02 -12.92 -9.01
N ASN A 313 1.54 -13.32 -10.18
CA ASN A 313 1.52 -14.70 -10.68
C ASN A 313 2.65 -14.93 -11.70
N LEU A 314 3.88 -15.09 -11.22
CA LEU A 314 5.06 -15.27 -12.07
C LEU A 314 4.97 -16.55 -12.92
N LYS A 315 4.47 -17.66 -12.33
CA LYS A 315 4.33 -18.94 -13.04
C LYS A 315 3.47 -18.80 -14.29
N LYS A 316 2.28 -18.24 -14.15
CA LYS A 316 1.37 -18.01 -15.28
C LYS A 316 2.03 -17.14 -16.34
N PHE A 317 2.62 -16.04 -15.93
CA PHE A 317 3.28 -15.10 -16.83
C PHE A 317 4.39 -15.77 -17.64
N LEU A 318 5.38 -16.40 -16.98
CA LEU A 318 6.50 -17.02 -17.67
C LEU A 318 6.07 -18.22 -18.51
N SER A 319 5.10 -19.03 -18.07
CA SER A 319 4.60 -20.18 -18.85
C SER A 319 3.91 -19.73 -20.15
N GLU A 320 3.09 -18.66 -20.08
CA GLU A 320 2.47 -18.07 -21.29
C GLU A 320 3.53 -17.50 -22.24
N GLN A 321 4.56 -16.85 -21.71
CA GLN A 321 5.66 -16.30 -22.51
C GLN A 321 6.53 -17.42 -23.11
N LEU A 322 6.76 -18.50 -22.37
CA LEU A 322 7.50 -19.67 -22.87
C LEU A 322 6.74 -20.35 -24.04
N ASP A 323 5.43 -20.51 -23.89
CA ASP A 323 4.59 -21.04 -24.97
C ASP A 323 4.63 -20.15 -26.23
N TYR A 324 4.60 -18.84 -26.04
CA TYR A 324 4.73 -17.89 -27.15
C TYR A 324 6.12 -17.95 -27.78
N PHE A 325 7.19 -17.98 -26.99
CA PHE A 325 8.56 -18.09 -27.45
C PHE A 325 8.78 -19.37 -28.28
N ILE A 326 8.29 -20.50 -27.79
CA ILE A 326 8.39 -21.78 -28.49
C ILE A 326 7.71 -21.69 -29.87
N LYS A 327 6.50 -21.13 -29.92
CA LYS A 327 5.72 -21.01 -31.17
C LYS A 327 6.34 -20.02 -32.15
N SER A 328 6.89 -18.92 -31.66
CA SER A 328 7.36 -17.83 -32.50
C SER A 328 8.83 -17.94 -32.91
N GLU A 329 9.67 -18.60 -32.11
CA GLU A 329 11.12 -18.60 -32.32
C GLU A 329 11.69 -20.02 -32.48
N VAL A 330 11.29 -21.00 -31.66
CA VAL A 330 11.77 -22.37 -31.76
C VAL A 330 11.12 -23.11 -32.92
N LEU A 331 9.83 -22.87 -33.15
CA LEU A 331 9.02 -23.48 -34.23
C LEU A 331 8.60 -22.43 -35.27
N SER A 332 9.43 -21.39 -35.51
CA SER A 332 9.10 -20.39 -36.51
C SER A 332 9.00 -21.00 -37.93
N ILE A 333 8.06 -20.50 -38.73
CA ILE A 333 7.87 -20.95 -40.13
C ILE A 333 9.18 -20.80 -40.90
N GLU A 334 9.92 -19.73 -40.71
CA GLU A 334 11.22 -19.50 -41.39
C GLU A 334 12.29 -20.55 -41.04
N THR A 335 12.25 -21.08 -39.80
CA THR A 335 13.13 -22.15 -39.37
C THR A 335 12.68 -23.50 -39.95
N LEU A 336 11.37 -23.73 -40.02
CA LEU A 336 10.77 -24.97 -40.47
C LEU A 336 10.80 -25.13 -42.00
N GLU A 337 10.69 -24.06 -42.79
CA GLU A 337 10.72 -24.07 -44.25
C GLU A 337 12.05 -24.54 -44.82
N LYS A 338 13.14 -24.38 -44.09
CA LYS A 338 14.50 -24.80 -44.47
C LYS A 338 14.80 -26.27 -44.20
N GLU A 339 13.93 -26.94 -43.47
CA GLU A 339 14.14 -28.29 -42.97
C GLU A 339 13.25 -29.30 -43.69
N LYS A 340 13.85 -30.41 -44.13
CA LYS A 340 13.12 -31.47 -44.81
C LYS A 340 12.21 -32.29 -43.87
N PHE A 341 12.57 -32.34 -42.57
CA PHE A 341 11.83 -33.06 -41.54
C PHE A 341 11.74 -32.26 -40.25
N LEU A 342 10.54 -32.15 -39.70
CA LEU A 342 10.21 -31.30 -38.53
C LEU A 342 10.48 -31.98 -37.19
N ASP A 343 10.83 -33.27 -37.23
CA ASP A 343 10.84 -34.12 -36.03
C ASP A 343 11.86 -33.71 -34.98
N LYS A 344 13.04 -33.26 -35.37
CA LYS A 344 14.04 -32.74 -34.43
C LYS A 344 13.63 -31.46 -33.75
N HIS A 345 12.96 -30.56 -34.47
CA HIS A 345 12.50 -29.30 -33.94
C HIS A 345 11.34 -29.47 -32.94
N ILE A 346 10.45 -30.42 -33.17
CA ILE A 346 9.37 -30.74 -32.23
C ILE A 346 9.95 -31.35 -30.93
N THR A 347 10.94 -32.21 -31.02
CA THR A 347 11.65 -32.76 -29.86
C THR A 347 12.35 -31.65 -29.08
N ARG A 348 13.08 -30.77 -29.76
CA ARG A 348 13.69 -29.56 -29.17
C ARG A 348 12.66 -28.72 -28.47
N ALA A 349 11.53 -28.38 -29.09
CA ALA A 349 10.45 -27.57 -28.50
C ALA A 349 9.85 -28.21 -27.24
N LYS A 350 9.64 -29.56 -27.27
CA LYS A 350 9.15 -30.30 -26.10
C LYS A 350 10.13 -30.24 -24.91
N VAL A 351 11.43 -30.46 -25.19
CA VAL A 351 12.47 -30.39 -24.16
C VAL A 351 12.61 -28.97 -23.62
N VAL A 352 12.64 -27.95 -24.49
CA VAL A 352 12.65 -26.53 -24.05
C VAL A 352 11.46 -26.23 -23.14
N LYS A 353 10.26 -26.75 -23.48
CA LYS A 353 9.07 -26.58 -22.67
C LYS A 353 9.22 -27.26 -21.31
N GLU A 354 9.55 -28.54 -21.26
CA GLU A 354 9.65 -29.35 -20.04
C GLU A 354 10.68 -28.74 -19.07
N ILE A 355 11.89 -28.45 -19.54
CA ILE A 355 12.96 -27.88 -18.72
C ILE A 355 12.68 -26.42 -18.37
N GLY A 356 12.11 -25.66 -19.30
CA GLY A 356 11.67 -24.29 -19.02
C GLY A 356 10.62 -24.21 -17.91
N GLU A 357 9.64 -25.13 -17.91
CA GLU A 357 8.63 -25.23 -16.86
C GLU A 357 9.21 -25.61 -15.50
N ASP A 358 10.20 -26.54 -15.44
CA ASP A 358 10.90 -26.90 -14.19
C ASP A 358 11.60 -25.66 -13.57
N ILE A 359 12.26 -24.86 -14.39
CA ILE A 359 12.94 -23.64 -13.93
C ILE A 359 11.92 -22.58 -13.52
N ILE A 360 10.83 -22.43 -14.28
CA ILE A 360 9.72 -21.53 -13.94
C ILE A 360 9.10 -21.92 -12.61
N ASP A 361 8.88 -23.20 -12.35
CA ASP A 361 8.35 -23.70 -11.09
C ASP A 361 9.25 -23.31 -9.91
N PHE A 362 10.56 -23.42 -10.07
CA PHE A 362 11.51 -23.06 -9.04
C PHE A 362 11.55 -21.56 -8.76
N LEU A 363 11.63 -20.74 -9.80
CA LEU A 363 11.61 -19.29 -9.68
C LEU A 363 10.28 -18.80 -9.07
N SER A 364 9.18 -19.40 -9.53
CA SER A 364 7.84 -19.04 -9.05
C SER A 364 7.60 -19.41 -7.59
N GLN A 365 8.21 -20.50 -7.09
CA GLN A 365 8.13 -20.85 -5.67
C GLN A 365 8.70 -19.73 -4.78
N ILE A 366 9.82 -19.15 -5.20
CA ILE A 366 10.46 -18.04 -4.45
C ILE A 366 9.58 -16.80 -4.49
N GLU A 367 9.05 -16.46 -5.66
CA GLU A 367 8.20 -15.29 -5.86
C GLU A 367 6.84 -15.44 -5.14
N ASP A 368 6.22 -16.61 -5.24
CA ASP A 368 4.97 -16.92 -4.53
C ASP A 368 5.16 -16.91 -3.00
N PHE A 369 6.34 -17.29 -2.52
CA PHE A 369 6.67 -17.16 -1.10
C PHE A 369 6.75 -15.71 -0.68
N GLN A 370 7.44 -14.85 -1.43
CA GLN A 370 7.50 -13.41 -1.18
C GLN A 370 6.11 -12.77 -1.24
N LYS A 371 5.30 -13.17 -2.22
CA LYS A 371 3.92 -12.73 -2.35
C LYS A 371 3.09 -13.08 -1.11
N ARG A 372 3.19 -14.31 -0.62
CA ARG A 372 2.49 -14.72 0.62
C ARG A 372 2.95 -13.95 1.85
N LEU A 373 4.24 -13.62 1.93
CA LEU A 373 4.76 -12.77 3.00
C LEU A 373 4.21 -11.34 2.89
N TRP A 374 4.06 -10.84 1.67
CA TRP A 374 3.47 -9.53 1.41
C TRP A 374 1.97 -9.50 1.75
N GLU A 375 1.21 -10.45 1.23
CA GLU A 375 -0.25 -10.58 1.41
C GLU A 375 -0.66 -11.07 2.81
N LYS A 376 0.27 -11.59 3.60
CA LYS A 376 0.01 -11.99 4.99
C LYS A 376 -0.49 -10.81 5.79
N LYS A 377 -1.60 -10.97 6.52
CA LYS A 377 -2.07 -9.98 7.49
C LYS A 377 -0.97 -9.69 8.52
N LYS A 378 -0.66 -8.43 8.70
CA LYS A 378 0.43 -7.99 9.59
C LYS A 378 -0.03 -7.96 11.04
N PHE A 379 0.89 -8.25 11.96
CA PHE A 379 0.62 -8.09 13.38
C PHE A 379 0.52 -6.62 13.75
N VAL A 380 -0.42 -6.31 14.63
CA VAL A 380 -0.39 -5.06 15.38
C VAL A 380 0.71 -5.18 16.43
N ILE A 381 1.69 -4.29 16.37
CA ILE A 381 2.82 -4.30 17.30
C ILE A 381 2.42 -3.65 18.61
N ASP A 382 1.81 -2.48 18.54
CA ASP A 382 1.43 -1.68 19.69
C ASP A 382 0.13 -0.95 19.44
N THR A 383 -0.67 -0.80 20.50
CA THR A 383 -1.94 -0.08 20.49
C THR A 383 -2.01 0.89 21.66
N GLU A 384 -2.12 2.17 21.35
CA GLU A 384 -2.26 3.24 22.33
C GLU A 384 -3.51 4.09 22.08
N TYR A 385 -3.93 4.79 23.10
CA TYR A 385 -5.15 5.60 23.10
C TYR A 385 -4.88 7.01 23.56
N VAL A 386 -5.56 7.96 22.92
CA VAL A 386 -5.57 9.38 23.34
C VAL A 386 -7.00 9.78 23.60
N ILE A 387 -7.30 10.18 24.84
CA ILE A 387 -8.65 10.53 25.25
C ILE A 387 -8.63 11.85 26.06
N SER A 388 -9.53 12.77 25.76
CA SER A 388 -9.64 14.01 26.52
C SER A 388 -10.32 13.82 27.88
N LEU A 389 -9.95 14.64 28.87
CA LEU A 389 -10.46 14.53 30.24
C LEU A 389 -11.99 14.61 30.35
N ASP A 390 -12.63 15.43 29.52
CA ASP A 390 -14.10 15.55 29.46
C ASP A 390 -14.72 14.20 29.03
N LYS A 391 -14.10 13.49 28.05
CA LYS A 391 -14.57 12.20 27.59
C LYS A 391 -14.37 11.08 28.61
N ILE A 392 -13.29 11.12 29.40
CA ILE A 392 -13.11 10.22 30.54
C ILE A 392 -14.25 10.43 31.55
N LYS A 393 -14.57 11.69 31.85
CA LYS A 393 -15.70 12.02 32.74
C LYS A 393 -17.03 11.51 32.17
N ASP A 394 -17.29 11.76 30.87
CA ASP A 394 -18.55 11.40 30.22
C ASP A 394 -18.76 9.88 30.20
N TYR A 395 -17.68 9.09 29.96
CA TYR A 395 -17.78 7.63 29.77
C TYR A 395 -17.63 6.83 31.07
N ALA A 396 -16.79 7.27 32.01
CA ALA A 396 -16.46 6.52 33.23
C ALA A 396 -16.82 7.24 34.53
N GLY A 397 -17.36 8.45 34.47
CA GLY A 397 -17.81 9.22 35.62
C GLY A 397 -16.70 10.07 36.29
N GLU A 398 -17.13 10.98 37.15
CA GLU A 398 -16.23 11.93 37.79
C GLU A 398 -15.28 11.29 38.81
N ASP A 399 -15.72 10.27 39.53
CA ASP A 399 -14.90 9.61 40.55
C ASP A 399 -13.71 8.88 39.90
N PHE A 400 -13.94 8.22 38.76
CA PHE A 400 -12.85 7.59 38.00
C PHE A 400 -11.92 8.64 37.38
N LEU A 401 -12.46 9.79 36.90
CA LEU A 401 -11.64 10.86 36.41
C LEU A 401 -10.67 11.40 37.51
N LYS A 402 -11.10 11.51 38.75
CA LYS A 402 -10.21 11.89 39.86
C LYS A 402 -9.10 10.91 40.11
N GLU A 403 -9.39 9.60 39.97
CA GLU A 403 -8.36 8.56 40.00
C GLU A 403 -7.36 8.74 38.86
N VAL A 404 -7.84 8.94 37.62
CA VAL A 404 -6.99 9.19 36.45
C VAL A 404 -6.11 10.41 36.67
N ILE A 405 -6.66 11.51 37.19
CA ILE A 405 -5.91 12.76 37.52
C ILE A 405 -4.78 12.43 38.50
N SER A 406 -5.03 11.59 39.51
CA SER A 406 -3.97 11.20 40.45
C SER A 406 -2.81 10.45 39.78
N HIS A 407 -3.07 9.68 38.76
CA HIS A 407 -2.05 9.01 37.92
C HIS A 407 -1.32 10.00 37.01
N ILE A 408 -2.05 10.93 36.36
CA ILE A 408 -1.49 11.97 35.51
C ILE A 408 -0.46 12.80 36.25
N LEU A 409 -0.77 13.27 37.45
CA LEU A 409 0.12 14.11 38.26
C LEU A 409 1.44 13.40 38.66
N LYS A 410 1.49 12.06 38.52
CA LYS A 410 2.70 11.25 38.73
C LYS A 410 3.43 10.93 37.41
N ALA A 411 2.75 11.04 36.27
CA ALA A 411 3.28 10.70 34.96
C ALA A 411 4.07 11.88 34.34
N GLN A 412 5.35 11.98 34.68
CA GLN A 412 6.21 13.09 34.24
C GLN A 412 6.25 13.24 32.71
N GLY A 413 6.20 12.15 31.96
CA GLY A 413 6.16 12.17 30.49
C GLY A 413 4.93 12.86 29.94
N GLN A 414 3.74 12.59 30.53
CA GLN A 414 2.50 13.24 30.14
C GLN A 414 2.48 14.75 30.46
N LEU A 415 2.98 15.12 31.65
CA LEU A 415 3.04 16.53 32.07
C LEU A 415 4.00 17.31 31.17
N LYS A 416 5.15 16.74 30.84
CA LYS A 416 6.13 17.33 29.95
C LYS A 416 5.57 17.52 28.53
N GLU A 417 4.89 16.52 27.99
CA GLU A 417 4.25 16.63 26.67
C GLU A 417 3.21 17.77 26.65
N TRP A 418 2.40 17.93 27.69
CA TRP A 418 1.43 19.02 27.75
C TRP A 418 2.09 20.39 27.75
N GLU A 419 3.23 20.52 28.44
CA GLU A 419 4.00 21.79 28.45
C GLU A 419 4.59 22.08 27.06
N GLU A 420 5.17 21.05 26.38
CA GLU A 420 5.72 21.16 25.02
C GLU A 420 4.65 21.52 23.97
N LEU A 421 3.41 21.01 24.11
CA LEU A 421 2.29 21.30 23.23
C LEU A 421 1.59 22.63 23.53
N GLY A 422 2.12 23.44 24.46
CA GLY A 422 1.56 24.75 24.78
C GLY A 422 0.28 24.71 25.62
N PHE A 423 -0.06 23.58 26.26
CA PHE A 423 -1.26 23.51 27.13
C PHE A 423 -1.06 24.14 28.50
N GLY A 424 0.20 24.46 28.84
CA GLY A 424 0.61 25.04 30.08
C GLY A 424 1.08 24.02 31.11
N LYS A 425 1.68 24.52 32.19
CA LYS A 425 2.21 23.67 33.26
C LYS A 425 1.06 23.21 34.17
N VAL A 426 1.03 21.94 34.50
CA VAL A 426 0.09 21.29 35.39
C VAL A 426 0.84 20.71 36.57
N GLU A 427 0.54 21.20 37.80
CA GLU A 427 1.15 20.75 39.06
C GLU A 427 0.12 20.14 40.03
N LYS A 428 -1.14 20.52 39.91
CA LYS A 428 -2.22 20.08 40.77
C LYS A 428 -3.56 19.99 40.03
N GLU A 429 -4.55 19.35 40.64
CA GLU A 429 -5.88 19.16 40.03
C GLU A 429 -6.53 20.50 39.62
N ASP A 430 -6.38 21.54 40.44
CA ASP A 430 -6.98 22.88 40.16
C ASP A 430 -6.50 23.46 38.83
N ASP A 431 -5.31 23.09 38.35
CA ASP A 431 -4.75 23.54 37.07
C ASP A 431 -5.48 22.93 35.85
N LEU A 432 -6.26 21.87 36.09
CA LEU A 432 -7.04 21.15 35.07
C LEU A 432 -8.49 21.65 34.98
N ILE A 433 -8.91 22.50 35.89
CA ILE A 433 -10.31 22.94 36.02
C ILE A 433 -10.48 24.30 35.33
N LEU A 434 -11.44 24.40 34.41
CA LEU A 434 -11.86 25.65 33.78
C LEU A 434 -12.85 26.44 34.65
N LYS A 435 -13.78 25.72 35.28
CA LYS A 435 -14.85 26.29 36.04
C LYS A 435 -15.24 25.34 37.20
N ARG A 436 -15.47 25.91 38.37
CA ARG A 436 -15.99 25.21 39.55
C ARG A 436 -17.08 26.06 40.16
N ASP A 437 -18.32 25.76 39.86
CA ASP A 437 -19.49 26.51 40.38
C ASP A 437 -20.63 25.56 40.78
N LEU A 438 -21.81 26.12 41.04
CA LEU A 438 -22.98 25.34 41.42
C LEU A 438 -23.54 24.41 40.32
N THR A 439 -23.11 24.56 39.10
CA THR A 439 -23.54 23.73 37.95
C THR A 439 -22.64 22.54 37.73
N GLY A 440 -21.49 22.49 38.40
CA GLY A 440 -20.53 21.37 38.32
C GLY A 440 -19.10 21.79 38.09
N ILE A 441 -18.23 20.80 37.93
CA ILE A 441 -16.80 21.00 37.60
C ILE A 441 -16.62 20.84 36.10
N GLU A 442 -16.07 21.87 35.46
CA GLU A 442 -15.70 21.84 34.04
C GLU A 442 -14.18 21.71 33.92
N TYR A 443 -13.74 20.59 33.40
CA TYR A 443 -12.31 20.27 33.15
C TYR A 443 -11.86 20.78 31.81
N LYS A 444 -10.59 21.15 31.71
CA LYS A 444 -9.92 21.39 30.44
C LYS A 444 -9.94 20.11 29.60
N LYS A 445 -10.09 20.22 28.27
CA LYS A 445 -10.13 19.08 27.36
C LYS A 445 -8.71 18.63 26.99
N LEU A 446 -7.84 18.40 27.99
CA LEU A 446 -6.48 17.96 27.75
C LEU A 446 -6.43 16.47 27.36
N PRO A 447 -5.65 16.10 26.34
CA PRO A 447 -5.53 14.74 25.89
C PRO A 447 -4.62 13.92 26.81
N VAL A 448 -5.11 12.80 27.30
CA VAL A 448 -4.36 11.79 28.05
C VAL A 448 -3.92 10.71 27.07
N ASP A 449 -2.61 10.48 26.96
CA ASP A 449 -2.03 9.48 26.06
C ASP A 449 -1.56 8.27 26.88
N THR A 450 -2.14 7.09 26.63
CA THR A 450 -1.87 5.88 27.40
C THR A 450 -0.44 5.41 27.35
N LYS A 451 0.35 5.81 26.34
CA LYS A 451 1.79 5.45 26.24
C LYS A 451 2.64 5.91 27.43
N TYR A 452 2.17 6.91 28.22
CA TYR A 452 2.88 7.42 29.38
C TYR A 452 2.53 6.69 30.68
N PHE A 453 1.66 5.67 30.60
CA PHE A 453 1.15 4.95 31.75
C PHE A 453 1.46 3.45 31.66
N SER A 454 1.28 2.75 32.77
CA SER A 454 1.46 1.29 32.78
C SER A 454 0.36 0.56 32.01
N GLN A 455 0.64 -0.69 31.63
CA GLN A 455 -0.34 -1.54 30.95
C GLN A 455 -1.60 -1.75 31.80
N GLU A 456 -1.45 -1.89 33.14
CA GLU A 456 -2.58 -2.02 34.07
C GLU A 456 -3.48 -0.79 34.08
N PHE A 457 -2.89 0.41 34.01
CA PHE A 457 -3.65 1.65 33.89
C PHE A 457 -4.46 1.67 32.58
N LYS A 458 -3.82 1.34 31.45
CA LYS A 458 -4.48 1.29 30.15
C LYS A 458 -5.67 0.33 30.14
N GLU A 459 -5.46 -0.88 30.66
CA GLU A 459 -6.51 -1.90 30.77
C GLU A 459 -7.66 -1.45 31.66
N LYS A 460 -7.36 -0.85 32.80
CA LYS A 460 -8.38 -0.31 33.72
C LYS A 460 -9.16 0.86 33.10
N LEU A 461 -8.47 1.72 32.38
CA LEU A 461 -9.12 2.82 31.63
C LEU A 461 -10.11 2.27 30.62
N LEU A 462 -9.67 1.32 29.77
CA LEU A 462 -10.51 0.70 28.76
C LEU A 462 -11.71 -0.04 29.36
N GLU A 463 -11.52 -0.79 30.44
CA GLU A 463 -12.61 -1.45 31.15
C GLU A 463 -13.66 -0.44 31.64
N LYS A 464 -13.22 0.65 32.28
CA LYS A 464 -14.11 1.67 32.86
C LYS A 464 -14.89 2.45 31.81
N ILE A 465 -14.26 2.88 30.73
CA ILE A 465 -14.95 3.62 29.66
C ILE A 465 -15.88 2.71 28.84
N THR A 466 -15.62 1.39 28.79
CA THR A 466 -16.47 0.45 28.05
C THR A 466 -17.51 -0.26 28.92
N GLU A 467 -17.58 0.02 30.22
CA GLU A 467 -18.57 -0.58 31.12
C GLU A 467 -20.02 -0.34 30.63
N ASN A 468 -20.30 0.88 30.16
CA ASN A 468 -21.62 1.29 29.65
C ASN A 468 -21.61 1.77 28.18
N ASN A 469 -20.47 1.68 27.49
CA ASN A 469 -20.31 2.18 26.14
C ASN A 469 -19.63 1.12 25.25
N ASP A 470 -19.96 1.09 23.98
CA ASP A 470 -19.28 0.27 22.99
C ASP A 470 -18.01 1.00 22.51
N LEU A 471 -16.83 0.37 22.62
CA LEU A 471 -15.53 0.98 22.32
C LEU A 471 -15.49 1.57 20.90
N ASP A 472 -15.83 0.78 19.88
CA ASP A 472 -15.79 1.24 18.49
C ASP A 472 -16.86 2.29 18.16
N VAL A 473 -17.87 2.46 19.05
CA VAL A 473 -18.87 3.54 18.92
C VAL A 473 -18.35 4.84 19.50
N ILE A 474 -17.66 4.80 20.63
CA ILE A 474 -17.15 6.02 21.31
C ILE A 474 -15.82 6.51 20.73
N LEU A 475 -15.07 5.67 20.00
CA LEU A 475 -13.87 6.08 19.28
C LEU A 475 -14.24 7.01 18.13
N ASP A 476 -13.61 8.17 18.06
CA ASP A 476 -13.71 9.11 16.94
C ASP A 476 -12.78 8.74 15.80
N GLY A 477 -11.61 8.16 16.11
CA GLY A 477 -10.62 7.89 15.07
C GLY A 477 -9.68 6.75 15.34
N LEU A 478 -9.04 6.33 14.24
CA LEU A 478 -7.98 5.34 14.20
C LEU A 478 -6.82 5.88 13.36
N LEU A 479 -5.65 5.99 13.99
CA LEU A 479 -4.40 6.36 13.32
C LEU A 479 -3.50 5.13 13.23
N ILE A 480 -3.02 4.79 12.03
CA ILE A 480 -2.20 3.61 11.80
C ILE A 480 -0.84 4.03 11.24
N LYS A 481 0.22 3.67 11.96
CA LYS A 481 1.60 3.74 11.46
C LYS A 481 1.92 2.44 10.72
N SER A 482 1.88 2.50 9.40
CA SER A 482 2.13 1.36 8.52
C SER A 482 2.34 1.79 7.07
N GLU A 483 2.93 0.92 6.28
CA GLU A 483 2.79 0.96 4.84
C GLU A 483 1.29 0.84 4.48
N ASN A 484 0.79 1.69 3.59
CA ASN A 484 -0.65 1.86 3.41
C ASN A 484 -1.37 0.65 2.78
N TRP A 485 -0.71 -0.13 1.90
CA TRP A 485 -1.28 -1.38 1.40
C TRP A 485 -1.46 -2.39 2.54
N GLN A 486 -0.45 -2.52 3.42
CA GLN A 486 -0.49 -3.43 4.57
C GLN A 486 -1.58 -3.03 5.57
N ALA A 487 -1.71 -1.73 5.84
CA ALA A 487 -2.76 -1.21 6.70
C ALA A 487 -4.16 -1.48 6.12
N LEU A 488 -4.38 -1.15 4.84
CA LEU A 488 -5.65 -1.40 4.15
C LEU A 488 -6.02 -2.89 4.15
N ASP A 489 -5.04 -3.76 3.91
CA ASP A 489 -5.25 -5.19 3.94
C ASP A 489 -5.63 -5.68 5.34
N LEU A 490 -4.94 -5.24 6.40
CA LEU A 490 -5.22 -5.60 7.78
C LEU A 490 -6.67 -5.24 8.19
N ILE A 491 -7.09 -3.99 7.88
CA ILE A 491 -8.40 -3.49 8.33
C ILE A 491 -9.56 -3.89 7.42
N LEU A 492 -9.30 -4.53 6.28
CA LEU A 492 -10.29 -4.80 5.23
C LEU A 492 -11.53 -5.51 5.77
N GLU A 493 -11.38 -6.57 6.57
CA GLU A 493 -12.53 -7.33 7.09
C GLU A 493 -13.39 -6.50 8.06
N LYS A 494 -12.76 -5.72 8.94
CA LYS A 494 -13.46 -4.89 9.92
C LYS A 494 -14.23 -3.73 9.28
N TYR A 495 -13.64 -3.12 8.25
CA TYR A 495 -14.17 -1.89 7.63
C TYR A 495 -14.73 -2.09 6.21
N LYS A 496 -14.93 -3.34 5.79
CA LYS A 496 -15.54 -3.68 4.50
C LYS A 496 -16.85 -2.94 4.30
N GLU A 497 -16.93 -2.16 3.21
CA GLU A 497 -18.11 -1.36 2.82
C GLU A 497 -18.63 -0.38 3.88
N LYS A 498 -17.75 0.15 4.74
CA LYS A 498 -18.13 1.09 5.81
C LYS A 498 -17.65 2.52 5.61
N ILE A 499 -16.62 2.76 4.80
CA ILE A 499 -16.05 4.09 4.61
C ILE A 499 -16.96 4.93 3.71
N GLN A 500 -17.38 6.09 4.20
CA GLN A 500 -18.28 6.97 3.45
C GLN A 500 -17.52 7.90 2.50
N THR A 501 -16.38 8.43 2.93
CA THR A 501 -15.56 9.33 2.12
C THR A 501 -14.09 8.94 2.24
N ILE A 502 -13.43 8.74 1.09
CA ILE A 502 -11.99 8.57 1.00
C ILE A 502 -11.44 9.80 0.28
N TYR A 503 -10.44 10.43 0.86
CA TYR A 503 -9.63 11.47 0.22
C TYR A 503 -8.18 11.05 0.26
N ILE A 504 -7.49 11.14 -0.87
CA ILE A 504 -6.05 10.89 -0.92
C ILE A 504 -5.34 11.93 -1.78
N ASP A 505 -4.15 12.30 -1.33
CA ASP A 505 -3.20 13.14 -2.05
C ASP A 505 -1.86 12.38 -2.14
N PRO A 506 -1.75 11.40 -3.08
CA PRO A 506 -0.54 10.58 -3.19
C PRO A 506 0.65 11.43 -3.64
N PRO A 507 1.90 11.00 -3.36
CA PRO A 507 3.08 11.68 -3.86
C PRO A 507 2.98 11.88 -5.38
N PHE A 508 3.24 13.09 -5.87
CA PHE A 508 3.09 13.38 -7.28
C PHE A 508 4.13 12.66 -8.12
N ASN A 509 3.71 12.26 -9.32
CA ASN A 509 4.58 11.60 -10.30
C ASN A 509 5.61 12.60 -10.88
N LYS A 510 6.69 12.86 -10.16
CA LYS A 510 7.77 13.76 -10.53
C LYS A 510 9.11 13.07 -10.48
N GLU A 511 9.97 13.37 -11.47
CA GLU A 511 11.37 12.94 -11.45
C GLU A 511 12.28 13.79 -10.53
N GLN A 512 11.70 14.63 -9.68
CA GLN A 512 12.46 15.53 -8.79
C GLN A 512 12.61 14.91 -7.41
N ASP A 513 13.78 15.13 -6.79
CA ASP A 513 14.04 14.81 -5.39
C ASP A 513 13.00 15.52 -4.52
N ALA A 514 12.17 14.75 -3.85
CA ALA A 514 11.25 15.24 -2.85
C ALA A 514 11.88 15.09 -1.47
N ASP A 515 11.38 15.86 -0.51
CA ASP A 515 11.86 15.93 0.88
C ASP A 515 11.56 14.66 1.70
N TYR A 516 11.52 13.49 1.07
CA TYR A 516 11.21 12.22 1.72
C TYR A 516 12.46 11.36 1.86
N LEU A 517 12.55 10.62 2.96
CA LEU A 517 13.61 9.62 3.22
C LEU A 517 13.64 8.49 2.18
N TYR A 518 12.65 8.38 1.32
CA TYR A 518 12.55 7.34 0.31
C TYR A 518 12.54 7.92 -1.10
N ASN A 519 12.96 7.08 -2.04
CA ASN A 519 12.95 7.44 -3.46
C ASN A 519 11.54 7.80 -3.93
N VAL A 520 11.35 9.03 -4.42
CA VAL A 520 10.12 9.51 -5.03
C VAL A 520 10.26 9.75 -6.54
N LYS A 521 11.35 9.25 -7.13
CA LYS A 521 11.51 9.25 -8.59
C LYS A 521 10.78 8.04 -9.17
N TYR A 522 9.46 8.13 -9.20
CA TYR A 522 8.66 7.08 -9.81
C TYR A 522 8.69 7.19 -11.33
N LYS A 523 8.94 6.06 -12.00
CA LYS A 523 8.54 5.93 -13.40
C LYS A 523 7.02 5.86 -13.46
N ASP A 524 6.43 6.28 -14.56
CA ASP A 524 4.96 6.25 -14.74
C ASP A 524 4.36 4.87 -14.41
N SER A 525 5.03 3.79 -14.81
CA SER A 525 4.60 2.41 -14.56
C SER A 525 4.63 2.04 -13.08
N THR A 526 5.66 2.48 -12.34
CA THR A 526 5.79 2.29 -10.89
C THR A 526 4.66 3.02 -10.17
N TRP A 527 4.46 4.29 -10.49
CA TRP A 527 3.44 5.13 -9.88
C TRP A 527 2.02 4.60 -10.15
N ALA A 528 1.75 4.13 -11.37
CA ALA A 528 0.49 3.48 -11.71
C ALA A 528 0.25 2.21 -10.86
N SER A 529 1.29 1.39 -10.64
CA SER A 529 1.20 0.19 -9.80
C SER A 529 0.97 0.52 -8.33
N ILE A 530 1.63 1.54 -7.79
CA ILE A 530 1.40 2.02 -6.41
C ILE A 530 -0.08 2.33 -6.22
N LEU A 531 -0.65 3.15 -7.10
CA LEU A 531 -2.04 3.56 -7.00
C LEU A 531 -3.00 2.39 -7.22
N GLU A 532 -2.77 1.58 -8.26
CA GLU A 532 -3.63 0.43 -8.57
C GLU A 532 -3.77 -0.52 -7.39
N ASN A 533 -2.65 -0.91 -6.79
CA ASN A 533 -2.66 -1.87 -5.68
C ASN A 533 -3.49 -1.36 -4.50
N ARG A 534 -3.39 -0.08 -4.16
CA ARG A 534 -4.08 0.51 -3.00
C ARG A 534 -5.53 0.87 -3.29
N LEU A 535 -5.81 1.40 -4.49
CA LEU A 535 -7.18 1.75 -4.90
C LEU A 535 -8.09 0.52 -4.99
N ARG A 536 -7.56 -0.66 -5.35
CA ARG A 536 -8.34 -1.91 -5.34
C ARG A 536 -8.80 -2.30 -3.93
N LEU A 537 -7.92 -2.18 -2.93
CA LEU A 537 -8.28 -2.41 -1.53
C LEU A 537 -9.24 -1.32 -1.01
N ALA A 538 -8.97 -0.06 -1.37
CA ALA A 538 -9.82 1.08 -1.01
C ALA A 538 -11.26 0.91 -1.52
N LYS A 539 -11.46 0.36 -2.73
CA LYS A 539 -12.79 0.01 -3.24
C LYS A 539 -13.50 -1.00 -2.33
N GLY A 540 -12.77 -1.94 -1.72
CA GLY A 540 -13.33 -2.95 -0.81
C GLY A 540 -13.88 -2.34 0.48
N VAL A 541 -13.19 -1.35 1.06
CA VAL A 541 -13.64 -0.68 2.30
C VAL A 541 -14.67 0.43 2.05
N LEU A 542 -14.74 0.97 0.82
CA LEU A 542 -15.68 2.02 0.46
C LEU A 542 -17.13 1.53 0.55
N SER A 543 -17.99 2.27 1.24
CA SER A 543 -19.42 1.93 1.39
C SER A 543 -20.16 1.99 0.03
N ASN A 544 -21.30 1.33 -0.07
CA ASN A 544 -22.12 1.36 -1.29
C ASN A 544 -22.59 2.78 -1.67
N ARG A 545 -22.66 3.68 -0.71
CA ARG A 545 -22.94 5.11 -0.91
C ARG A 545 -21.69 5.98 -0.82
N GLY A 546 -20.51 5.36 -0.76
CA GLY A 546 -19.26 6.04 -0.56
C GLY A 546 -18.73 6.78 -1.78
N SER A 547 -17.87 7.73 -1.53
CA SER A 547 -17.16 8.54 -2.51
C SER A 547 -15.66 8.50 -2.27
N ILE A 548 -14.88 8.51 -3.35
CA ILE A 548 -13.43 8.62 -3.28
C ILE A 548 -12.95 9.81 -4.11
N PHE A 549 -12.01 10.56 -3.54
CA PHE A 549 -11.34 11.69 -4.16
C PHE A 549 -9.86 11.41 -4.26
N VAL A 550 -9.31 11.56 -5.46
CA VAL A 550 -7.87 11.41 -5.72
C VAL A 550 -7.34 12.70 -6.29
N ARG A 551 -6.43 13.35 -5.55
CA ARG A 551 -5.76 14.57 -5.98
C ARG A 551 -4.49 14.21 -6.76
N CYS A 552 -4.23 14.89 -7.85
CA CYS A 552 -2.98 14.80 -8.59
C CYS A 552 -2.71 16.07 -9.38
N ASP A 553 -1.45 16.28 -9.74
CA ASP A 553 -1.07 17.36 -10.65
C ASP A 553 -1.09 16.89 -12.12
N TYR A 554 -0.69 17.78 -13.02
CA TYR A 554 -0.67 17.50 -14.46
C TYR A 554 0.29 16.37 -14.89
N ASN A 555 1.25 15.97 -14.05
CA ASN A 555 2.14 14.85 -14.35
C ASN A 555 1.44 13.49 -14.16
N GLY A 556 0.44 13.44 -13.29
CA GLY A 556 -0.29 12.21 -12.95
C GLY A 556 -1.70 12.11 -13.51
N ASN A 557 -2.33 13.21 -13.92
CA ASN A 557 -3.75 13.25 -14.26
C ASN A 557 -4.13 12.29 -15.41
N TRP A 558 -3.27 12.13 -16.40
CA TRP A 558 -3.46 11.23 -17.54
C TRP A 558 -3.35 9.73 -17.19
N ILE A 559 -2.79 9.39 -16.03
CA ILE A 559 -2.76 8.02 -15.46
C ILE A 559 -3.95 7.81 -14.52
N VAL A 560 -4.19 8.78 -13.60
CA VAL A 560 -5.21 8.62 -12.53
C VAL A 560 -6.60 8.41 -13.11
N ARG A 561 -7.01 9.23 -14.08
CA ARG A 561 -8.36 9.16 -14.63
C ARG A 561 -8.67 7.78 -15.26
N PRO A 562 -7.88 7.26 -16.23
CA PRO A 562 -8.14 5.92 -16.78
C PRO A 562 -8.00 4.80 -15.76
N LEU A 563 -7.09 4.93 -14.79
CA LEU A 563 -6.93 3.95 -13.71
C LEU A 563 -8.19 3.89 -12.83
N MET A 564 -8.75 5.03 -12.47
CA MET A 564 -9.98 5.11 -11.70
C MET A 564 -11.19 4.59 -12.51
N ASP A 565 -11.25 4.87 -13.81
CA ASP A 565 -12.28 4.33 -14.71
C ASP A 565 -12.22 2.80 -14.75
N GLU A 566 -11.01 2.19 -14.76
CA GLU A 566 -10.84 0.73 -14.73
C GLU A 566 -11.24 0.13 -13.38
N ILE A 567 -10.85 0.74 -12.27
CA ILE A 567 -11.08 0.18 -10.94
C ILE A 567 -12.53 0.39 -10.48
N PHE A 568 -13.03 1.61 -10.60
CA PHE A 568 -14.35 1.98 -10.06
C PHE A 568 -15.49 1.85 -11.07
N GLY A 569 -15.19 1.88 -12.37
CA GLY A 569 -16.15 1.93 -13.46
C GLY A 569 -16.37 3.36 -13.94
N ARG A 570 -16.33 3.55 -15.26
CA ARG A 570 -16.50 4.86 -15.90
C ARG A 570 -17.85 5.51 -15.58
N GLU A 571 -18.90 4.72 -15.41
CA GLU A 571 -20.25 5.14 -15.02
C GLU A 571 -20.31 5.75 -13.61
N ASN A 572 -19.35 5.44 -12.77
CA ASN A 572 -19.23 5.92 -11.40
C ASN A 572 -18.42 7.21 -11.26
N PHE A 573 -17.89 7.72 -12.36
CA PHE A 573 -17.25 9.04 -12.38
C PHE A 573 -18.27 10.14 -12.09
N ARG A 574 -17.92 11.08 -11.21
CA ARG A 574 -18.76 12.21 -10.81
C ARG A 574 -18.25 13.51 -11.39
N ASN A 575 -17.08 13.92 -10.99
CA ASN A 575 -16.51 15.18 -11.46
C ASN A 575 -14.97 15.11 -11.51
N GLU A 576 -14.42 15.89 -12.42
CA GLU A 576 -13.07 16.41 -12.34
C GLU A 576 -13.18 17.82 -11.77
N ILE A 577 -12.58 18.04 -10.61
CA ILE A 577 -12.62 19.30 -9.88
C ILE A 577 -11.25 19.97 -10.02
N VAL A 578 -11.25 21.26 -10.32
CA VAL A 578 -10.04 22.06 -10.45
C VAL A 578 -9.77 22.78 -9.14
N VAL A 579 -8.62 22.51 -8.52
CA VAL A 579 -8.21 23.05 -7.22
C VAL A 579 -7.02 23.98 -7.39
N LYS A 580 -7.02 25.13 -6.74
CA LYS A 580 -5.94 26.10 -6.80
C LYS A 580 -4.65 25.57 -6.20
N ARG A 581 -3.56 25.59 -6.97
CA ARG A 581 -2.23 25.15 -6.51
C ARG A 581 -1.43 26.26 -5.81
N GLY A 582 -1.63 27.50 -6.16
CA GLY A 582 -0.90 28.67 -5.65
C GLY A 582 -0.62 29.69 -6.74
N ALA A 583 -0.16 30.87 -6.41
CA ALA A 583 0.23 31.87 -7.39
C ALA A 583 1.66 31.59 -7.89
N PRO A 584 1.96 31.74 -9.20
CA PRO A 584 3.33 31.67 -9.67
C PRO A 584 4.12 32.80 -9.01
N LYS A 585 5.28 32.47 -8.45
CA LYS A 585 6.20 33.50 -7.94
C LYS A 585 6.69 34.29 -9.14
N ALA A 586 6.28 35.54 -9.29
CA ALA A 586 6.63 36.43 -10.42
C ALA A 586 8.15 36.48 -10.68
N GLY A 587 8.99 36.36 -9.65
CA GLY A 587 10.45 36.34 -9.78
C GLY A 587 11.05 35.11 -10.48
N LEU A 588 10.35 34.00 -10.53
CA LEU A 588 10.83 32.78 -11.22
C LEU A 588 10.70 32.90 -12.75
N PHE A 589 9.67 33.58 -13.21
CA PHE A 589 9.44 33.78 -14.66
C PHE A 589 10.37 34.82 -15.31
N LEU A 590 10.93 35.75 -14.54
CA LEU A 590 11.90 36.72 -14.98
C LEU A 590 13.29 36.13 -15.25
N GLN A 591 13.55 34.89 -14.82
CA GLN A 591 14.83 34.20 -15.02
C GLN A 591 14.90 33.37 -16.31
N PHE A 592 13.77 33.15 -16.99
CA PHE A 592 13.72 32.33 -18.21
C PHE A 592 13.45 33.19 -19.43
N GLU A 593 14.42 33.34 -20.29
CA GLU A 593 14.30 34.08 -21.55
C GLU A 593 13.37 33.44 -22.60
N ASN A 594 13.10 32.11 -22.47
CA ASN A 594 12.25 31.33 -23.38
C ASN A 594 11.31 30.38 -22.65
N LEU A 595 10.05 30.75 -22.48
CA LEU A 595 9.01 29.87 -21.97
C LEU A 595 8.48 28.98 -23.11
N LYS A 596 8.50 27.64 -22.89
CA LYS A 596 7.93 26.65 -23.84
C LYS A 596 6.44 26.38 -23.60
N SER A 597 5.89 26.75 -22.45
CA SER A 597 4.49 26.54 -22.09
C SER A 597 4.01 27.57 -21.07
N ILE A 598 2.69 27.71 -20.94
CA ILE A 598 2.05 28.49 -19.87
C ILE A 598 2.15 27.72 -18.56
N GLY A 599 2.38 28.40 -17.44
CA GLY A 599 2.44 27.79 -16.12
C GLY A 599 1.10 27.19 -15.69
N VAL A 600 1.14 26.00 -15.11
CA VAL A 600 -0.04 25.31 -14.58
C VAL A 600 -0.30 25.79 -13.14
N MET A 601 -1.52 26.26 -12.87
CA MET A 601 -1.93 26.92 -11.62
C MET A 601 -2.91 26.08 -10.79
N TYR A 602 -3.22 24.89 -11.21
CA TYR A 602 -4.20 24.03 -10.56
C TYR A 602 -3.74 22.58 -10.48
N ASP A 603 -4.33 21.85 -9.55
CA ASP A 603 -4.32 20.40 -9.46
C ASP A 603 -5.71 19.87 -9.84
N ASN A 604 -5.77 18.62 -10.26
CA ASN A 604 -7.01 17.91 -10.53
C ASN A 604 -7.39 17.10 -9.28
N LEU A 605 -8.67 17.15 -8.93
CA LEU A 605 -9.28 16.30 -7.91
C LEU A 605 -10.35 15.45 -8.59
N TYR A 606 -10.07 14.16 -8.79
CA TYR A 606 -10.99 13.22 -9.41
C TYR A 606 -11.93 12.64 -8.37
N TRP A 607 -13.23 12.80 -8.61
CA TRP A 607 -14.28 12.28 -7.75
C TRP A 607 -15.02 11.12 -8.40
N PHE A 608 -15.02 9.97 -7.73
CA PHE A 608 -15.77 8.78 -8.07
C PHE A 608 -16.69 8.36 -6.92
N SER A 609 -17.81 7.73 -7.22
CA SER A 609 -18.64 7.02 -6.24
C SER A 609 -18.44 5.51 -6.37
N LYS A 610 -18.87 4.75 -5.34
CA LYS A 610 -18.91 3.29 -5.41
C LYS A 610 -19.92 2.80 -6.45
N HIS A 611 -21.10 3.42 -6.50
CA HIS A 611 -22.20 3.08 -7.41
C HIS A 611 -22.80 4.33 -8.07
N VAL A 612 -23.33 4.13 -9.27
CA VAL A 612 -23.92 5.18 -10.10
C VAL A 612 -25.15 5.86 -9.45
N ASP A 613 -25.93 5.11 -8.69
CA ASP A 613 -27.17 5.57 -8.06
C ASP A 613 -26.95 6.50 -6.86
N ARG A 614 -25.70 6.79 -6.51
CA ARG A 614 -25.44 7.73 -5.43
C ARG A 614 -25.95 9.11 -5.80
N VAL A 615 -26.91 9.59 -5.03
CA VAL A 615 -27.40 10.96 -5.09
C VAL A 615 -26.73 11.78 -3.99
N ILE A 616 -26.22 12.94 -4.37
CA ILE A 616 -25.74 13.96 -3.44
C ILE A 616 -26.76 15.09 -3.34
N GLY A 617 -26.88 15.74 -2.20
CA GLY A 617 -27.71 16.93 -2.01
C GLY A 617 -27.23 18.11 -2.86
N MET A 618 -28.04 19.15 -2.96
CA MET A 618 -27.60 20.41 -3.54
C MET A 618 -26.62 21.10 -2.57
N PHE A 619 -25.44 21.41 -3.06
CA PHE A 619 -24.47 22.19 -2.30
C PHE A 619 -24.52 23.64 -2.73
N ILE A 620 -24.70 24.49 -1.74
CA ILE A 620 -24.79 25.94 -1.92
C ILE A 620 -23.52 26.55 -1.31
N GLN A 621 -22.86 27.40 -2.09
CA GLN A 621 -21.72 28.20 -1.60
C GLN A 621 -22.05 29.67 -1.59
N ALA A 622 -21.50 30.40 -0.61
CA ALA A 622 -21.56 31.84 -0.58
C ALA A 622 -20.79 32.43 -1.77
N LEU A 623 -21.36 33.45 -2.40
CA LEU A 623 -20.63 34.21 -3.42
C LEU A 623 -19.59 35.13 -2.75
N PRO A 624 -18.37 35.29 -3.33
CA PRO A 624 -17.34 36.19 -2.81
C PRO A 624 -17.83 37.63 -2.73
N GLU A 625 -18.70 38.02 -3.64
CA GLU A 625 -19.33 39.34 -3.66
C GLU A 625 -20.84 39.17 -3.85
N THR A 626 -21.61 39.77 -2.97
CA THR A 626 -23.08 39.83 -3.07
C THR A 626 -23.45 40.64 -4.32
N ARG A 627 -24.09 40.04 -5.30
CA ARG A 627 -24.62 40.78 -6.44
C ARG A 627 -25.94 41.40 -6.08
N LYS A 628 -26.05 42.75 -6.14
CA LYS A 628 -27.28 43.47 -5.96
C LYS A 628 -28.35 43.02 -6.98
N GLY A 629 -29.61 43.11 -6.58
CA GLY A 629 -30.73 42.87 -7.47
C GLY A 629 -30.72 43.86 -8.67
N TYR A 630 -31.05 43.36 -9.84
CA TYR A 630 -31.04 44.15 -11.08
C TYR A 630 -32.18 43.80 -12.03
N TRP A 631 -32.54 44.76 -12.85
CA TRP A 631 -33.56 44.55 -13.92
C TRP A 631 -32.91 44.10 -15.20
N THR A 632 -33.49 43.07 -15.86
CA THR A 632 -33.01 42.58 -17.15
C THR A 632 -34.14 42.23 -18.11
N SER A 633 -33.85 42.08 -19.40
CA SER A 633 -34.84 41.82 -20.47
C SER A 633 -35.60 40.52 -20.22
N PHE A 634 -36.93 40.59 -20.31
CA PHE A 634 -37.84 39.48 -20.14
C PHE A 634 -38.08 38.69 -21.45
N LYS A 635 -37.67 39.27 -22.58
CA LYS A 635 -37.71 38.64 -23.90
C LYS A 635 -36.54 37.67 -24.10
N LYS A 636 -36.83 36.46 -24.61
CA LYS A 636 -35.86 35.47 -25.06
C LYS A 636 -35.92 35.28 -26.57
N ILE A 637 -34.76 34.91 -27.14
CA ILE A 637 -34.60 34.73 -28.60
C ILE A 637 -35.31 33.45 -29.08
N TYR A 638 -35.51 32.46 -28.23
CA TYR A 638 -36.22 31.23 -28.53
C TYR A 638 -37.67 31.53 -28.99
N ASP A 639 -38.18 30.74 -29.90
CA ASP A 639 -39.47 31.00 -30.52
C ASP A 639 -40.53 29.90 -30.15
N ARG A 640 -41.23 30.12 -29.01
CA ARG A 640 -42.37 29.30 -28.58
C ARG A 640 -43.64 30.15 -28.65
N PRO A 641 -44.54 29.92 -29.63
CA PRO A 641 -45.76 30.73 -29.77
C PRO A 641 -46.66 30.75 -28.53
N THR A 642 -46.69 29.66 -27.74
CA THR A 642 -47.46 29.53 -26.48
C THR A 642 -47.00 30.51 -25.39
N LEU A 643 -45.75 31.04 -25.49
CA LEU A 643 -45.22 32.01 -24.57
C LEU A 643 -45.21 33.44 -25.17
N ARG A 644 -46.11 33.69 -26.15
CA ARG A 644 -46.40 35.01 -26.68
C ARG A 644 -47.76 35.44 -26.22
N TYR A 645 -47.84 36.43 -25.42
CA TYR A 645 -49.07 37.03 -24.90
C TYR A 645 -48.79 38.49 -24.55
N GLU A 646 -49.84 39.27 -24.44
CA GLU A 646 -49.68 40.67 -24.11
C GLU A 646 -49.22 40.89 -22.68
N ILE A 647 -48.23 41.78 -22.44
CA ILE A 647 -47.82 42.20 -21.13
C ILE A 647 -47.72 43.73 -21.12
N LEU A 648 -48.50 44.39 -20.31
CA LEU A 648 -48.53 45.84 -20.11
C LEU A 648 -48.56 46.59 -21.47
N GLY A 649 -49.40 46.11 -22.40
CA GLY A 649 -49.57 46.71 -23.71
C GLY A 649 -48.50 46.34 -24.75
N ILE A 650 -47.59 45.41 -24.49
CA ILE A 650 -46.57 44.94 -25.42
C ILE A 650 -46.84 43.50 -25.83
N ASN A 651 -46.96 43.30 -27.16
CA ASN A 651 -47.10 42.01 -27.80
C ASN A 651 -45.82 41.65 -28.59
N LEU A 652 -45.43 40.36 -28.55
CA LEU A 652 -44.28 39.89 -29.31
C LEU A 652 -44.74 39.31 -30.64
N THR A 653 -44.13 39.80 -31.73
CA THR A 653 -44.26 39.20 -33.06
C THR A 653 -43.24 38.12 -33.33
N LYS A 654 -42.11 38.15 -32.63
CA LYS A 654 -40.96 37.21 -32.75
C LYS A 654 -40.27 37.03 -31.40
N GLY A 655 -39.81 35.79 -31.06
CA GLY A 655 -39.27 35.43 -29.78
C GLY A 655 -40.32 34.98 -28.81
N GLN A 656 -40.01 34.85 -27.53
CA GLN A 656 -40.92 34.44 -26.47
C GLN A 656 -40.68 35.22 -25.16
N TRP A 657 -41.71 35.23 -24.29
CA TRP A 657 -41.51 35.64 -22.91
C TRP A 657 -40.84 34.53 -22.08
N MET A 658 -40.25 34.92 -20.97
CA MET A 658 -39.47 34.00 -20.13
C MET A 658 -40.33 33.00 -19.37
N TRP A 659 -41.50 33.44 -18.89
CA TRP A 659 -42.41 32.65 -18.06
C TRP A 659 -43.76 32.45 -18.74
N ASN A 660 -44.62 31.63 -18.14
CA ASN A 660 -46.02 31.49 -18.58
C ASN A 660 -46.83 32.73 -18.18
N LYS A 661 -48.02 32.83 -18.75
CA LYS A 661 -48.90 34.00 -18.62
C LYS A 661 -49.29 34.28 -17.16
N GLU A 662 -49.69 33.24 -16.42
CA GLU A 662 -50.12 33.33 -15.01
C GLU A 662 -49.02 33.86 -14.11
N ARG A 663 -47.85 33.27 -14.12
CA ARG A 663 -46.68 33.72 -13.33
C ARG A 663 -46.30 35.15 -13.65
N THR A 664 -46.35 35.48 -14.93
CA THR A 664 -46.00 36.84 -15.37
C THR A 664 -46.95 37.90 -14.87
N TYR A 665 -48.29 37.63 -14.95
CA TYR A 665 -49.28 38.59 -14.47
C TYR A 665 -49.21 38.72 -12.97
N GLN A 666 -48.97 37.66 -12.24
CA GLN A 666 -48.74 37.72 -10.79
C GLN A 666 -47.49 38.57 -10.47
N ALA A 667 -46.40 38.42 -11.25
CA ALA A 667 -45.19 39.23 -11.08
C ALA A 667 -45.41 40.71 -11.41
N VAL A 668 -46.27 41.03 -12.38
CA VAL A 668 -46.68 42.44 -12.64
C VAL A 668 -47.49 42.98 -11.48
N GLU A 669 -48.47 42.23 -10.97
CA GLU A 669 -49.27 42.62 -9.82
C GLU A 669 -48.41 42.84 -8.56
N ASN A 670 -47.46 41.94 -8.32
CA ASN A 670 -46.51 42.09 -7.20
C ASN A 670 -45.72 43.41 -7.30
N TYR A 671 -45.28 43.76 -8.50
CA TYR A 671 -44.55 45.00 -8.72
C TYR A 671 -45.45 46.23 -8.55
N GLN A 672 -46.70 46.18 -8.97
CA GLN A 672 -47.68 47.24 -8.73
C GLN A 672 -47.92 47.43 -7.22
N LYS A 673 -48.13 46.36 -6.47
CA LYS A 673 -48.26 46.42 -4.99
C LYS A 673 -47.05 47.08 -4.33
N TYR A 674 -45.85 46.79 -4.80
CA TYR A 674 -44.64 47.44 -4.33
C TYR A 674 -44.67 48.93 -4.60
N LEU A 675 -45.07 49.35 -5.82
CA LEU A 675 -45.18 50.77 -6.17
C LEU A 675 -46.19 51.55 -5.34
N GLU A 676 -47.23 50.91 -4.83
CA GLU A 676 -48.25 51.55 -3.93
C GLU A 676 -47.73 51.74 -2.48
N ILE A 677 -46.79 50.85 -2.07
CA ILE A 677 -46.24 50.81 -0.72
C ILE A 677 -44.99 51.66 -0.59
N SER A 678 -44.09 51.56 -1.56
CA SER A 678 -42.76 52.21 -1.56
C SER A 678 -42.82 53.73 -1.32
N PRO A 679 -43.78 54.53 -1.89
CA PRO A 679 -43.84 55.94 -1.62
C PRO A 679 -44.22 56.31 -0.18
N LYS A 680 -44.85 55.36 0.55
CA LYS A 680 -45.28 55.54 1.92
C LYS A 680 -44.23 55.12 2.94
N THR A 681 -43.44 54.14 2.60
CA THR A 681 -42.49 53.51 3.52
C THR A 681 -41.01 53.90 3.23
N GLY A 682 -40.71 54.41 2.03
CA GLY A 682 -39.35 54.65 1.57
C GLY A 682 -38.56 53.38 1.28
N GLU A 683 -39.22 52.22 1.31
CA GLU A 683 -38.62 50.87 1.15
C GLU A 683 -38.14 50.64 -0.27
N THR A 684 -36.94 50.13 -0.43
CA THR A 684 -36.42 49.72 -1.74
C THR A 684 -37.07 48.39 -2.20
N LEU A 685 -37.00 48.05 -3.50
CA LEU A 685 -37.55 46.81 -4.00
C LEU A 685 -36.87 45.58 -3.36
N GLU A 686 -35.59 45.70 -3.03
CA GLU A 686 -34.82 44.64 -2.39
C GLU A 686 -35.28 44.41 -0.94
N GLU A 687 -35.49 45.46 -0.18
CA GLU A 687 -36.04 45.43 1.20
C GLU A 687 -37.48 44.86 1.21
N TYR A 688 -38.29 45.32 0.25
CA TYR A 688 -39.64 44.80 0.08
C TYR A 688 -39.64 43.30 -0.20
N TRP A 689 -38.80 42.82 -1.08
CA TRP A 689 -38.63 41.42 -1.44
C TRP A 689 -38.19 40.58 -0.20
N GLU A 690 -37.26 41.10 0.60
CA GLU A 690 -36.82 40.46 1.84
C GLU A 690 -37.96 40.33 2.85
N ARG A 691 -38.64 41.42 3.13
CA ARG A 691 -39.75 41.48 4.07
C ARG A 691 -40.93 40.56 3.67
N THR A 692 -41.12 40.38 2.40
CA THR A 692 -42.19 39.48 1.87
C THR A 692 -41.73 38.03 1.76
N GLY A 693 -40.58 37.64 2.33
CA GLY A 693 -40.13 36.25 2.43
C GLY A 693 -39.32 35.76 1.26
N ARG A 694 -38.80 36.66 0.44
CA ARG A 694 -37.88 36.36 -0.68
C ARG A 694 -38.46 35.46 -1.79
N LYS A 695 -39.81 35.43 -1.97
CA LYS A 695 -40.49 34.55 -2.89
C LYS A 695 -41.17 35.26 -4.06
N LEU A 696 -41.26 36.58 -4.04
CA LEU A 696 -41.97 37.32 -5.05
C LEU A 696 -41.15 37.57 -6.29
N ASP A 697 -41.76 37.31 -7.46
CA ASP A 697 -41.24 37.73 -8.75
C ASP A 697 -41.77 39.11 -9.09
N PHE A 698 -41.01 39.92 -9.82
CA PHE A 698 -41.42 41.26 -10.28
C PHE A 698 -41.14 41.44 -11.76
N VAL A 699 -42.12 41.98 -12.49
CA VAL A 699 -42.06 42.35 -13.90
C VAL A 699 -42.57 43.79 -14.09
N ARG A 700 -41.89 44.56 -14.89
CA ARG A 700 -42.26 45.91 -15.24
C ARG A 700 -42.14 46.20 -16.71
N ARG A 701 -42.85 47.20 -17.19
CA ARG A 701 -42.58 47.84 -18.45
C ARG A 701 -41.51 48.95 -18.27
N HIS A 702 -40.48 48.97 -19.06
CA HIS A 702 -39.48 49.99 -19.14
C HIS A 702 -39.35 50.44 -20.59
N MET A 703 -39.82 51.69 -20.89
CA MET A 703 -39.97 52.19 -22.23
C MET A 703 -40.76 51.18 -23.13
N ASP A 704 -40.13 50.72 -24.20
CA ASP A 704 -40.75 49.79 -25.17
C ASP A 704 -40.37 48.32 -24.91
N THR A 705 -39.90 47.98 -23.70
CA THR A 705 -39.48 46.61 -23.31
C THR A 705 -40.10 46.18 -22.00
N ILE A 706 -40.22 44.85 -21.87
CA ILE A 706 -40.60 44.24 -20.61
C ILE A 706 -39.31 43.76 -19.91
N GLN A 707 -39.19 44.09 -18.64
CA GLN A 707 -38.07 43.65 -17.79
C GLN A 707 -38.61 42.86 -16.60
N TYR A 708 -37.80 41.88 -16.15
CA TYR A 708 -38.01 41.22 -14.83
C TYR A 708 -36.88 41.56 -13.93
N TRP A 709 -37.18 41.57 -12.64
CA TRP A 709 -36.16 41.79 -11.61
C TRP A 709 -35.53 40.47 -11.21
N VAL A 710 -34.21 40.45 -11.24
CA VAL A 710 -33.38 39.37 -10.70
C VAL A 710 -32.99 39.75 -9.30
N PRO A 711 -33.39 38.99 -8.29
CA PRO A 711 -33.04 39.31 -6.92
C PRO A 711 -31.55 39.23 -6.65
N ARG A 712 -31.12 39.84 -5.56
CA ARG A 712 -29.74 39.69 -5.12
C ARG A 712 -29.40 38.22 -4.91
N LYS A 713 -28.19 37.88 -5.25
CA LYS A 713 -27.70 36.51 -5.10
C LYS A 713 -26.52 36.54 -4.15
N GLU A 714 -26.68 35.89 -3.01
CA GLU A 714 -25.67 35.69 -1.97
C GLU A 714 -24.98 34.34 -2.09
N GLU A 715 -25.68 33.40 -2.65
CA GLU A 715 -25.28 31.99 -2.76
C GLU A 715 -25.44 31.46 -4.18
N THR A 716 -24.63 30.48 -4.54
CA THR A 716 -24.74 29.76 -5.81
C THR A 716 -24.57 28.28 -5.58
N LEU A 717 -25.03 27.47 -6.54
CA LEU A 717 -24.72 26.05 -6.53
C LEU A 717 -23.21 25.84 -6.65
N LEU A 718 -22.68 24.93 -5.86
CA LEU A 718 -21.29 24.51 -5.98
C LEU A 718 -21.10 23.84 -7.37
N ASP A 719 -20.08 24.25 -8.09
CA ASP A 719 -19.65 23.61 -9.32
C ASP A 719 -18.27 22.96 -9.15
N ASN A 720 -17.65 22.50 -10.22
CA ASN A 720 -16.35 21.82 -10.19
C ASN A 720 -15.14 22.78 -10.28
N ASN A 721 -15.36 24.07 -10.23
CA ASN A 721 -14.31 25.08 -10.22
C ASN A 721 -14.08 25.58 -8.79
N TRP A 722 -13.08 24.99 -8.12
CA TRP A 722 -12.72 25.33 -6.73
C TRP A 722 -11.45 26.19 -6.64
N LEU A 723 -11.24 27.06 -7.62
CA LEU A 723 -10.13 28.03 -7.58
C LEU A 723 -10.37 29.18 -6.57
N ASP A 724 -11.56 29.26 -6.00
CA ASP A 724 -11.95 30.22 -4.96
C ASP A 724 -11.33 29.92 -3.58
N ILE A 725 -10.87 28.71 -3.35
CA ILE A 725 -10.26 28.29 -2.09
C ILE A 725 -8.81 27.86 -2.28
N PRO A 726 -7.95 28.02 -1.25
CA PRO A 726 -6.56 27.56 -1.33
C PRO A 726 -6.52 26.02 -1.32
N GLY A 727 -5.65 25.44 -2.13
CA GLY A 727 -5.40 23.98 -2.14
C GLY A 727 -4.41 23.53 -1.07
N TYR A 728 -3.53 24.44 -0.62
CA TYR A 728 -2.48 24.19 0.36
C TYR A 728 -2.52 25.23 1.48
N SER A 729 -2.04 24.85 2.67
CA SER A 729 -1.81 25.73 3.80
C SER A 729 -0.36 25.58 4.32
N GLN A 730 0.00 26.32 5.35
CA GLN A 730 1.33 26.27 6.00
C GLN A 730 1.19 26.37 7.53
N GLY A 731 0.11 25.86 8.08
CA GLY A 731 -0.20 26.00 9.50
C GLY A 731 0.62 25.07 10.41
N TRP A 732 1.12 23.97 9.88
CA TRP A 732 1.77 22.90 10.64
C TRP A 732 3.22 22.62 10.21
N ASP A 733 3.90 23.61 9.63
CA ASP A 733 5.28 23.51 9.15
C ASP A 733 5.51 22.36 8.13
N PHE A 734 4.45 21.97 7.42
CA PHE A 734 4.48 20.93 6.40
C PHE A 734 4.32 21.56 4.99
N LYS A 735 5.32 21.40 4.12
CA LYS A 735 5.38 22.13 2.85
C LYS A 735 4.24 21.85 1.87
N THR A 736 3.69 20.64 1.90
CA THR A 736 2.60 20.18 1.03
C THR A 736 1.31 19.94 1.83
N GLU A 737 1.14 20.68 2.90
CA GLU A 737 -0.05 20.59 3.75
C GLU A 737 -1.30 20.96 2.95
N ASN A 738 -2.29 20.06 2.90
CA ASN A 738 -3.59 20.34 2.32
C ASN A 738 -4.33 21.41 3.14
N SER A 739 -5.06 22.27 2.46
CA SER A 739 -5.88 23.27 3.15
C SER A 739 -7.06 22.60 3.87
N GLU A 740 -7.28 22.94 5.13
CA GLU A 740 -8.46 22.50 5.88
C GLU A 740 -9.78 22.96 5.23
N ILE A 741 -9.78 24.10 4.55
CA ILE A 741 -10.96 24.60 3.81
C ILE A 741 -11.30 23.68 2.64
N LEU A 742 -10.29 23.18 1.92
CA LEU A 742 -10.49 22.22 0.85
C LEU A 742 -11.08 20.92 1.40
N LEU A 743 -10.47 20.38 2.45
CA LEU A 743 -10.91 19.11 3.05
C LEU A 743 -12.31 19.25 3.68
N LYS A 744 -12.65 20.40 4.27
CA LYS A 744 -14.01 20.70 4.74
C LYS A 744 -15.01 20.55 3.59
N ARG A 745 -14.75 21.20 2.45
CA ARG A 745 -15.63 21.13 1.27
C ARG A 745 -15.79 19.71 0.74
N VAL A 746 -14.70 18.94 0.67
CA VAL A 746 -14.73 17.52 0.26
C VAL A 746 -15.58 16.69 1.22
N ILE A 747 -15.31 16.78 2.52
CA ILE A 747 -15.94 15.93 3.54
C ILE A 747 -17.43 16.26 3.67
N GLU A 748 -17.79 17.54 3.76
CA GLU A 748 -19.20 17.95 3.83
C GLU A 748 -20.01 17.59 2.58
N SER A 749 -19.35 17.56 1.39
CA SER A 749 -20.02 17.18 0.13
C SER A 749 -20.49 15.73 0.10
N THR A 750 -19.86 14.84 0.87
CA THR A 750 -20.05 13.39 0.69
C THR A 750 -20.29 12.61 1.97
N SER A 751 -20.29 13.27 3.13
CA SER A 751 -20.52 12.65 4.44
C SER A 751 -21.40 13.50 5.36
N ASN A 752 -21.99 12.87 6.37
CA ASN A 752 -22.70 13.49 7.49
C ASN A 752 -21.93 13.28 8.79
N GLU A 753 -22.33 13.95 9.87
CA GLU A 753 -21.78 13.69 11.21
C GLU A 753 -21.91 12.20 11.57
N GLY A 754 -20.88 11.64 12.17
CA GLY A 754 -20.77 10.23 12.53
C GLY A 754 -20.33 9.30 11.39
N ASP A 755 -20.36 9.75 10.12
CA ASP A 755 -19.86 8.98 9.00
C ASP A 755 -18.33 8.83 9.07
N LEU A 756 -17.80 7.76 8.48
CA LEU A 756 -16.38 7.42 8.50
C LEU A 756 -15.65 7.99 7.27
N VAL A 757 -14.63 8.78 7.53
CA VAL A 757 -13.72 9.39 6.54
C VAL A 757 -12.37 8.70 6.61
N MET A 758 -11.71 8.48 5.48
CA MET A 758 -10.40 7.84 5.42
C MET A 758 -9.42 8.60 4.54
N ASP A 759 -8.17 8.66 4.99
CA ASP A 759 -7.01 9.06 4.19
C ASP A 759 -5.85 8.08 4.46
N PHE A 760 -5.39 7.39 3.41
CA PHE A 760 -4.28 6.44 3.50
C PHE A 760 -2.99 6.95 2.82
N PHE A 761 -2.93 8.25 2.52
CA PHE A 761 -1.74 9.03 2.22
C PHE A 761 -1.76 10.29 3.10
N LEU A 762 -1.83 10.07 4.41
CA LEU A 762 -2.25 11.09 5.37
C LEU A 762 -1.35 12.33 5.45
N GLY A 763 -0.03 12.14 5.27
CA GLY A 763 0.93 13.24 5.28
C GLY A 763 0.90 14.06 6.59
N SER A 764 0.42 15.29 6.52
CA SER A 764 0.33 16.22 7.66
C SER A 764 -0.86 15.99 8.62
N GLY A 765 -1.75 15.04 8.35
CA GLY A 765 -2.93 14.77 9.17
C GLY A 765 -4.11 15.71 8.95
N THR A 766 -4.14 16.49 7.86
CA THR A 766 -5.22 17.45 7.60
C THR A 766 -6.59 16.81 7.50
N ALA A 767 -6.69 15.66 6.79
CA ALA A 767 -7.97 14.96 6.60
C ALA A 767 -8.58 14.50 7.92
N THR A 768 -7.78 13.95 8.83
CA THR A 768 -8.21 13.48 10.15
C THR A 768 -8.58 14.64 11.06
N ALA A 769 -7.81 15.73 11.04
CA ALA A 769 -8.09 16.94 11.82
C ALA A 769 -9.43 17.58 11.40
N VAL A 770 -9.67 17.72 10.09
CA VAL A 770 -10.93 18.27 9.58
C VAL A 770 -12.11 17.34 9.87
N ALA A 771 -11.95 16.03 9.71
CA ALA A 771 -13.00 15.06 10.05
C ALA A 771 -13.39 15.15 11.53
N GLN A 772 -12.40 15.24 12.46
CA GLN A 772 -12.63 15.45 13.89
C GLN A 772 -13.40 16.74 14.16
N LYS A 773 -12.96 17.87 13.61
CA LYS A 773 -13.59 19.18 13.77
C LYS A 773 -15.02 19.24 13.23
N LEU A 774 -15.36 18.39 12.26
CA LEU A 774 -16.69 18.28 11.66
C LEU A 774 -17.55 17.18 12.30
N GLY A 775 -17.13 16.52 13.36
CA GLY A 775 -17.87 15.44 14.02
C GLY A 775 -17.98 14.16 13.18
N ARG A 776 -17.06 13.93 12.25
CA ARG A 776 -16.94 12.67 11.49
C ARG A 776 -15.95 11.77 12.19
N LYS A 777 -16.17 10.46 12.08
CA LYS A 777 -15.16 9.46 12.44
C LYS A 777 -14.10 9.39 11.36
N TRP A 778 -12.88 8.96 11.72
CA TRP A 778 -11.79 8.97 10.76
C TRP A 778 -10.82 7.81 10.91
N ILE A 779 -10.19 7.43 9.78
CA ILE A 779 -9.05 6.51 9.73
C ILE A 779 -7.95 7.22 8.94
N GLY A 780 -6.78 7.35 9.55
CA GLY A 780 -5.58 7.90 8.92
C GLY A 780 -4.47 6.87 8.89
N VAL A 781 -3.78 6.76 7.74
CA VAL A 781 -2.62 5.86 7.59
C VAL A 781 -1.44 6.65 7.09
N GLU A 782 -0.30 6.51 7.78
CA GLU A 782 0.98 7.07 7.36
C GLU A 782 2.12 6.10 7.72
N MET A 783 3.17 6.08 6.93
CA MET A 783 4.28 5.15 7.10
C MET A 783 5.43 5.73 7.92
N GLY A 784 5.87 6.94 7.61
CA GLY A 784 7.10 7.52 8.14
C GLY A 784 6.97 7.99 9.58
N GLU A 785 7.90 7.57 10.45
CA GLU A 785 7.95 7.99 11.87
C GLU A 785 8.00 9.50 12.01
N HIS A 786 8.78 10.16 11.17
CA HIS A 786 8.97 11.60 11.16
C HIS A 786 7.67 12.39 10.86
N PHE A 787 6.63 11.77 10.26
CA PHE A 787 5.32 12.41 10.11
C PHE A 787 4.51 12.44 11.39
N PHE A 788 4.78 11.53 12.32
CA PHE A 788 4.01 11.44 13.57
C PHE A 788 4.41 12.51 14.57
N ARG A 789 5.71 12.77 14.73
CA ARG A 789 6.25 13.84 15.57
C ARG A 789 7.63 14.27 15.06
N PHE A 790 7.84 15.57 14.96
CA PHE A 790 9.13 16.19 14.64
C PHE A 790 9.23 17.55 15.32
N GLU A 791 10.47 18.01 15.55
CA GLU A 791 10.73 19.27 16.20
C GLU A 791 10.87 20.42 15.19
N THR A 792 10.29 21.58 15.49
CA THR A 792 10.38 22.79 14.69
C THR A 792 10.82 23.97 15.54
N ASP A 793 11.11 25.12 14.93
CA ASP A 793 11.42 26.36 15.64
C ASP A 793 10.24 26.83 16.52
N ASN A 794 9.02 26.40 16.24
CA ASN A 794 7.80 26.74 16.95
C ASN A 794 7.37 25.67 17.97
N GLY A 795 8.20 24.67 18.24
CA GLY A 795 7.90 23.51 19.07
C GLY A 795 7.59 22.25 18.25
N PRO A 796 7.16 21.17 18.91
CA PRO A 796 6.85 19.92 18.23
C PRO A 796 5.67 20.07 17.27
N SER A 797 5.74 19.37 16.13
CA SER A 797 4.71 19.27 15.10
C SER A 797 4.53 17.80 14.67
N GLY A 798 3.61 17.53 13.75
CA GLY A 798 3.32 16.21 13.22
C GLY A 798 1.90 15.72 13.53
N ILE A 799 1.53 14.56 12.99
CA ILE A 799 0.15 14.04 13.03
C ILE A 799 -0.36 13.87 14.46
N LEU A 800 0.43 13.21 15.33
CA LEU A 800 0.01 12.99 16.74
C LEU A 800 -0.10 14.30 17.51
N VAL A 801 0.83 15.23 17.28
CA VAL A 801 0.79 16.57 17.88
C VAL A 801 -0.48 17.29 17.42
N ARG A 802 -0.72 17.32 16.11
CA ARG A 802 -1.91 17.95 15.53
C ARG A 802 -3.20 17.39 16.11
N MET A 803 -3.35 16.08 16.17
CA MET A 803 -4.57 15.48 16.70
C MET A 803 -4.76 15.75 18.19
N LYS A 804 -3.68 15.79 18.99
CA LYS A 804 -3.74 16.16 20.41
C LYS A 804 -4.13 17.62 20.61
N GLU A 805 -3.59 18.54 19.81
CA GLU A 805 -3.99 19.95 19.87
C GLU A 805 -5.45 20.14 19.41
N VAL A 806 -5.89 19.40 18.38
CA VAL A 806 -7.30 19.38 17.95
C VAL A 806 -8.21 18.88 19.08
N LEU A 807 -7.84 17.81 19.80
CA LEU A 807 -8.61 17.34 20.95
C LEU A 807 -8.63 18.33 22.09
N SER A 808 -7.55 19.06 22.34
CA SER A 808 -7.54 20.14 23.34
C SER A 808 -8.35 21.37 22.92
N GLY A 809 -8.52 21.60 21.61
CA GLY A 809 -9.09 22.81 21.03
C GLY A 809 -8.15 24.01 21.11
N LYS A 810 -6.90 23.80 21.55
CA LYS A 810 -5.84 24.80 21.67
C LYS A 810 -4.48 24.15 21.76
N GLY A 811 -3.43 24.91 21.52
CA GLY A 811 -2.04 24.44 21.56
C GLY A 811 -1.11 25.48 20.95
N ASN A 812 0.06 25.07 20.51
CA ASN A 812 1.01 25.95 19.84
C ASN A 812 0.50 26.38 18.44
N HIS A 813 -0.29 25.54 17.79
CA HIS A 813 -0.84 25.76 16.43
C HIS A 813 -2.36 25.97 16.42
N GLU A 814 -3.11 25.31 17.31
CA GLU A 814 -4.56 25.47 17.42
C GLU A 814 -4.94 26.72 18.30
N PRO A 815 -6.03 27.45 17.98
CA PRO A 815 -7.00 27.21 16.91
C PRO A 815 -6.52 27.67 15.53
N CYS A 816 -6.56 26.78 14.54
CA CYS A 816 -6.15 27.05 13.17
C CYS A 816 -7.18 26.55 12.14
N GLY A 817 -6.95 26.86 10.86
CA GLY A 817 -7.77 26.36 9.75
C GLY A 817 -9.25 26.67 9.94
N ILE A 818 -10.09 25.63 9.97
CA ILE A 818 -11.56 25.77 10.09
C ILE A 818 -12.06 25.86 11.54
N SER A 819 -11.20 25.78 12.56
CA SER A 819 -11.60 25.73 13.99
C SER A 819 -12.56 26.84 14.40
N LYS A 820 -12.30 28.07 13.93
CA LYS A 820 -13.17 29.22 14.20
C LYS A 820 -14.49 29.16 13.42
N ASP A 821 -14.43 28.73 12.16
CA ASP A 821 -15.60 28.67 11.26
C ASP A 821 -16.65 27.68 11.76
N VAL A 822 -16.20 26.54 12.31
CA VAL A 822 -17.08 25.49 12.84
C VAL A 822 -17.27 25.59 14.35
N ASN A 823 -16.73 26.65 14.99
CA ASN A 823 -16.77 26.84 16.43
C ASN A 823 -16.30 25.62 17.23
N TRP A 824 -15.17 25.03 16.80
CA TRP A 824 -14.60 23.84 17.41
C TRP A 824 -14.19 24.10 18.88
N GLN A 825 -14.66 23.28 19.80
CA GLN A 825 -14.43 23.42 21.23
C GLN A 825 -13.48 22.36 21.82
N GLY A 826 -12.93 21.49 20.98
CA GLY A 826 -12.12 20.36 21.43
C GLY A 826 -12.95 19.19 21.96
N GLY A 827 -12.27 18.20 22.50
CA GLY A 827 -12.80 16.93 22.97
C GLY A 827 -12.67 15.81 21.95
N GLY A 828 -12.49 14.59 22.43
CA GLY A 828 -12.44 13.41 21.57
C GLY A 828 -11.66 12.25 22.15
N PHE A 829 -11.72 11.14 21.41
CA PHE A 829 -11.11 9.87 21.78
C PHE A 829 -10.67 9.13 20.54
N PHE A 830 -9.39 8.88 20.38
CA PHE A 830 -8.88 8.07 19.25
C PHE A 830 -7.84 7.05 19.72
N LYS A 831 -7.66 6.03 18.88
CA LYS A 831 -6.66 4.99 19.04
C LYS A 831 -5.58 5.16 17.97
N TYR A 832 -4.32 4.91 18.31
CA TYR A 832 -3.25 4.83 17.33
C TYR A 832 -2.45 3.54 17.49
N GLN A 833 -1.95 3.03 16.37
CA GLN A 833 -1.36 1.71 16.28
C GLN A 833 -0.13 1.69 15.40
N VAL A 834 0.83 0.86 15.78
CA VAL A 834 1.99 0.50 14.95
C VAL A 834 1.78 -0.91 14.42
N VAL A 835 2.00 -1.10 13.13
CA VAL A 835 1.80 -2.39 12.45
C VAL A 835 3.14 -2.90 11.92
N GLU A 836 3.33 -4.23 12.00
CA GLU A 836 4.47 -4.96 11.45
C GLU A 836 4.72 -4.56 9.99
N GLN A 837 5.97 -4.27 9.63
CA GLN A 837 6.37 -3.99 8.27
C GLN A 837 6.74 -5.29 7.53
N TYR A 838 6.78 -5.25 6.21
CA TYR A 838 7.18 -6.40 5.39
C TYR A 838 8.60 -6.90 5.74
N GLU A 839 9.51 -5.98 6.01
CA GLU A 839 10.87 -6.29 6.41
C GLU A 839 10.95 -6.99 7.77
N ASP A 840 10.10 -6.59 8.73
CA ASP A 840 9.99 -7.27 10.02
C ASP A 840 9.55 -8.73 9.82
N THR A 841 8.63 -8.97 8.89
CA THR A 841 8.22 -10.33 8.51
C THR A 841 9.43 -11.15 8.02
N LEU A 842 10.27 -10.56 7.14
CA LEU A 842 11.47 -11.22 6.63
C LEU A 842 12.49 -11.55 7.73
N ASP A 843 12.66 -10.66 8.71
CA ASP A 843 13.59 -10.84 9.83
C ASP A 843 13.16 -11.95 10.81
N ASN A 844 11.88 -12.27 10.82
CA ASN A 844 11.28 -13.32 11.66
C ASN A 844 11.11 -14.68 10.95
N ILE A 845 11.71 -14.89 9.79
CA ILE A 845 11.71 -16.18 9.11
C ILE A 845 12.70 -17.11 9.79
N GLU A 846 12.23 -18.28 10.19
CA GLU A 846 13.05 -19.39 10.65
C GLU A 846 12.97 -20.53 9.64
N LEU A 847 14.12 -21.14 9.32
CA LEU A 847 14.23 -22.22 8.37
C LEU A 847 14.60 -23.52 9.11
N LYS A 848 13.71 -24.52 9.03
CA LYS A 848 13.94 -25.85 9.62
C LYS A 848 13.70 -26.93 8.58
N GLU A 849 14.72 -27.76 8.31
CA GLU A 849 14.63 -28.81 7.30
C GLU A 849 13.54 -29.86 7.64
N SER A 850 12.64 -30.12 6.70
CA SER A 850 11.59 -31.13 6.85
C SER A 850 11.99 -32.45 6.17
N VAL A 851 12.52 -33.38 6.94
CA VAL A 851 12.92 -34.71 6.44
C VAL A 851 11.73 -35.48 5.87
N GLN A 852 10.57 -35.40 6.51
CA GLN A 852 9.35 -36.10 6.07
C GLN A 852 8.85 -35.59 4.71
N ALA A 853 8.82 -34.25 4.53
CA ALA A 853 8.41 -33.66 3.27
C ALA A 853 9.40 -34.00 2.14
N LYS A 854 10.70 -34.01 2.43
CA LYS A 854 11.74 -34.41 1.47
C LYS A 854 11.56 -35.87 0.99
N ILE A 855 11.24 -36.80 1.90
CA ILE A 855 10.94 -38.19 1.54
C ILE A 855 9.68 -38.28 0.68
N LYS A 856 8.64 -37.49 1.02
CA LYS A 856 7.33 -37.51 0.33
C LYS A 856 7.40 -36.99 -1.10
N PHE A 857 8.15 -35.92 -1.36
CA PHE A 857 8.15 -35.19 -2.63
C PHE A 857 9.39 -35.47 -3.51
N GLY A 858 10.43 -36.16 -2.99
CA GLY A 858 11.62 -36.55 -3.74
C GLY A 858 12.28 -35.36 -4.45
N ASP A 859 12.53 -35.53 -5.75
CA ASP A 859 13.21 -34.52 -6.59
C ASP A 859 12.42 -33.22 -6.76
N ASP A 860 11.09 -33.25 -6.64
CA ASP A 860 10.25 -32.05 -6.72
C ASP A 860 10.29 -31.20 -5.45
N TYR A 861 10.82 -31.74 -4.34
CA TYR A 861 10.85 -31.02 -3.07
C TYR A 861 11.56 -29.67 -3.15
N LEU A 862 12.75 -29.65 -3.72
CA LEU A 862 13.55 -28.42 -3.89
C LEU A 862 12.87 -27.44 -4.85
N LEU A 863 12.33 -27.94 -5.97
CA LEU A 863 11.79 -27.09 -7.02
C LEU A 863 10.45 -26.43 -6.65
N LYS A 864 9.64 -27.11 -5.83
CA LYS A 864 8.23 -26.71 -5.66
C LYS A 864 7.79 -26.46 -4.21
N TYR A 865 8.45 -27.06 -3.20
CA TYR A 865 7.84 -27.19 -1.87
C TYR A 865 8.72 -26.82 -0.68
N PHE A 866 10.04 -26.63 -0.81
CA PHE A 866 10.91 -26.50 0.34
C PHE A 866 10.58 -25.28 1.21
N LEU A 867 10.26 -24.14 0.62
CA LEU A 867 9.91 -22.94 1.36
C LEU A 867 8.65 -23.13 2.19
N ASP A 868 7.64 -23.83 1.66
CA ASP A 868 6.39 -24.08 2.38
C ASP A 868 6.56 -24.95 3.62
N PHE A 869 7.46 -25.91 3.54
CA PHE A 869 7.66 -26.86 4.66
C PHE A 869 8.69 -26.38 5.67
N GLU A 870 9.73 -25.71 5.23
CA GLU A 870 10.83 -25.33 6.11
C GLU A 870 10.60 -24.02 6.87
N THR A 871 9.60 -23.22 6.49
CA THR A 871 9.25 -21.95 7.16
C THR A 871 8.02 -22.05 8.07
N ARG A 872 7.34 -23.20 8.15
CA ARG A 872 6.05 -23.36 8.84
C ARG A 872 6.05 -23.00 10.32
N GLU A 873 7.18 -23.15 10.99
CA GLU A 873 7.31 -22.89 12.42
C GLU A 873 7.85 -21.49 12.73
N SER A 874 7.95 -20.65 11.73
CA SER A 874 8.46 -19.30 11.91
C SER A 874 7.49 -18.41 12.70
N PRO A 875 7.99 -17.51 13.57
CA PRO A 875 7.14 -16.64 14.41
C PRO A 875 6.25 -15.69 13.60
N TYR A 876 6.63 -15.32 12.37
CA TYR A 876 5.81 -14.47 11.51
C TYR A 876 4.50 -15.13 11.04
N LEU A 877 4.48 -16.45 10.93
CA LEU A 877 3.26 -17.25 10.87
C LEU A 877 2.90 -17.58 12.30
N LEU A 878 1.72 -17.29 12.76
CA LEU A 878 1.34 -17.54 14.15
C LEU A 878 1.91 -18.89 14.67
N ASN A 879 2.92 -18.80 15.53
CA ASN A 879 3.50 -19.98 16.16
C ASN A 879 2.64 -20.35 17.36
N ILE A 880 2.03 -21.53 17.30
CA ILE A 880 1.11 -22.04 18.35
C ILE A 880 1.83 -22.18 19.70
N GLU A 881 3.12 -22.55 19.72
CA GLU A 881 3.90 -22.64 20.93
C GLU A 881 4.06 -21.30 21.64
N TYR A 882 4.27 -20.22 20.87
CA TYR A 882 4.34 -18.86 21.43
C TYR A 882 2.98 -18.35 21.87
N LEU A 883 1.89 -18.85 21.26
CA LEU A 883 0.52 -18.48 21.61
C LEU A 883 0.08 -19.06 22.98
N LYS A 884 0.85 -20.01 23.56
CA LYS A 884 0.65 -20.47 24.94
C LYS A 884 0.68 -19.32 25.94
N ASN A 885 1.46 -18.26 25.63
CA ASN A 885 1.38 -17.00 26.36
C ASN A 885 1.16 -15.84 25.39
N PRO A 886 -0.09 -15.49 25.05
CA PRO A 886 -0.40 -14.47 24.06
C PRO A 886 0.08 -13.07 24.46
N PHE A 887 0.32 -12.82 25.76
CA PHE A 887 0.81 -11.55 26.28
C PHE A 887 2.34 -11.44 26.27
N ALA A 888 3.03 -12.49 25.85
CA ALA A 888 4.50 -12.53 25.73
C ALA A 888 4.95 -12.95 24.31
N TYR A 889 4.06 -12.90 23.33
CA TYR A 889 4.39 -13.18 21.94
C TYR A 889 5.32 -12.11 21.39
N LYS A 890 6.52 -12.50 20.98
CA LYS A 890 7.55 -11.57 20.54
C LYS A 890 7.88 -11.72 19.06
N LEU A 891 8.12 -10.60 18.42
CA LEU A 891 8.74 -10.50 17.10
C LEU A 891 9.95 -9.58 17.16
N LYS A 892 10.90 -9.80 16.27
CA LYS A 892 11.96 -8.85 15.96
C LYS A 892 11.37 -7.77 15.06
N VAL A 893 11.24 -6.57 15.60
CA VAL A 893 10.66 -5.44 14.87
C VAL A 893 11.56 -4.22 14.98
N ASN A 894 11.55 -3.39 13.98
CA ASN A 894 12.19 -2.10 14.02
C ASN A 894 11.12 -1.02 14.19
N LEU A 895 10.95 -0.53 15.42
CA LEU A 895 9.99 0.54 15.76
C LEU A 895 10.46 1.90 15.25
N GLU A 896 11.78 2.11 15.17
CA GLU A 896 12.42 3.29 14.61
C GLU A 896 12.88 2.99 13.18
N GLU A 897 12.92 3.98 12.31
CA GLU A 897 13.36 3.79 10.92
C GLU A 897 14.83 3.41 10.81
N VAL A 898 15.60 3.66 11.86
CA VAL A 898 17.04 3.40 11.96
C VAL A 898 17.36 2.50 13.16
N GLY A 899 18.48 1.77 13.10
CA GLY A 899 18.96 0.96 14.22
C GLY A 899 18.68 -0.54 14.07
N GLU A 900 18.89 -1.28 15.15
CA GLU A 900 18.76 -2.73 15.20
C GLU A 900 17.32 -3.17 15.52
N PRO A 901 16.76 -4.17 14.79
CA PRO A 901 15.49 -4.77 15.19
C PRO A 901 15.56 -5.32 16.63
N GLN A 902 14.55 -5.00 17.43
CA GLN A 902 14.44 -5.42 18.82
C GLN A 902 13.34 -6.45 19.01
N GLU A 903 13.53 -7.37 19.94
CA GLU A 903 12.45 -8.28 20.37
C GLU A 903 11.39 -7.47 21.10
N THR A 904 10.24 -7.33 20.49
CA THR A 904 9.10 -6.56 20.99
C THR A 904 7.88 -7.47 21.15
N ILE A 905 7.15 -7.31 22.24
CA ILE A 905 5.88 -7.99 22.46
C ILE A 905 4.87 -7.36 21.49
N VAL A 906 4.13 -8.21 20.78
CA VAL A 906 3.12 -7.76 19.80
C VAL A 906 1.70 -7.95 20.34
N ASP A 907 0.79 -7.07 19.92
CA ASP A 907 -0.62 -7.11 20.33
C ASP A 907 -1.39 -8.15 19.50
N VAL A 908 -1.21 -9.43 19.85
CA VAL A 908 -1.91 -10.54 19.19
C VAL A 908 -3.43 -10.45 19.36
N PRO A 909 -3.99 -10.07 20.52
CA PRO A 909 -5.42 -9.89 20.68
C PRO A 909 -6.01 -8.87 19.71
N GLU A 910 -5.39 -7.72 19.53
CA GLU A 910 -5.89 -6.69 18.62
C GLU A 910 -5.74 -7.12 17.14
N THR A 911 -4.64 -7.80 16.81
CA THR A 911 -4.47 -8.42 15.49
C THR A 911 -5.64 -9.35 15.17
N PHE A 912 -6.02 -10.19 16.10
CA PHE A 912 -7.12 -11.14 15.94
C PHE A 912 -8.48 -10.45 15.78
N ASN A 913 -8.70 -9.33 16.48
CA ASN A 913 -9.91 -8.53 16.32
C ASN A 913 -10.09 -8.03 14.88
N TYR A 914 -8.99 -7.64 14.21
CA TYR A 914 -9.02 -7.27 12.79
C TYR A 914 -9.27 -8.47 11.87
N LEU A 915 -8.62 -9.60 12.13
CA LEU A 915 -8.82 -10.83 11.35
C LEU A 915 -10.27 -11.31 11.39
N LEU A 916 -10.89 -11.25 12.57
CA LEU A 916 -12.31 -11.56 12.71
C LEU A 916 -13.23 -10.49 12.10
N GLY A 917 -12.75 -9.26 11.90
CA GLY A 917 -13.60 -8.13 11.55
C GLY A 917 -14.54 -7.71 12.69
N LEU A 918 -14.08 -7.86 13.95
CA LEU A 918 -14.87 -7.67 15.15
C LEU A 918 -15.10 -6.18 15.45
N LYS A 919 -16.34 -5.76 15.60
CA LYS A 919 -16.70 -4.47 16.17
C LYS A 919 -16.66 -4.58 17.70
N ILE A 920 -15.65 -4.00 18.33
CA ILE A 920 -15.41 -4.14 19.77
C ILE A 920 -16.44 -3.32 20.57
N LYS A 921 -17.06 -3.98 21.53
CA LYS A 921 -17.99 -3.38 22.47
C LYS A 921 -17.33 -3.14 23.82
N LYS A 922 -16.84 -4.20 24.47
CA LYS A 922 -16.32 -4.16 25.84
C LYS A 922 -14.99 -4.90 25.95
N ILE A 923 -14.15 -4.42 26.85
CA ILE A 923 -12.89 -5.06 27.21
C ILE A 923 -12.83 -5.15 28.74
N LYS A 924 -12.43 -6.30 29.27
CA LYS A 924 -12.13 -6.47 30.68
C LYS A 924 -10.94 -7.38 30.91
N THR A 925 -10.14 -7.05 31.90
CA THR A 925 -8.99 -7.84 32.32
C THR A 925 -9.23 -8.37 33.73
N ARG A 926 -8.86 -9.62 33.95
CA ARG A 926 -8.92 -10.26 35.26
C ARG A 926 -7.61 -10.96 35.59
N ASP A 927 -7.26 -10.92 36.84
CA ASP A 927 -6.11 -11.64 37.39
C ASP A 927 -6.61 -12.67 38.41
N ASN A 928 -6.57 -13.95 38.01
CA ASN A 928 -6.96 -15.07 38.86
C ASN A 928 -5.96 -16.23 38.66
N HIS A 929 -4.87 -16.22 39.39
CA HIS A 929 -3.70 -17.11 39.24
C HIS A 929 -2.96 -16.91 37.94
N ARG A 930 -3.59 -16.29 36.93
CA ARG A 930 -3.06 -15.89 35.62
C ARG A 930 -3.89 -14.73 35.06
N LYS A 931 -3.32 -14.06 34.08
CA LYS A 931 -4.01 -12.97 33.39
C LYS A 931 -5.04 -13.51 32.41
N TYR A 932 -6.27 -12.98 32.46
CA TYR A 932 -7.33 -13.20 31.49
C TYR A 932 -7.71 -11.87 30.83
N LEU A 933 -7.79 -11.85 29.50
CA LEU A 933 -8.32 -10.73 28.74
C LEU A 933 -9.58 -11.19 28.01
N PHE A 934 -10.71 -10.54 28.31
CA PHE A 934 -12.00 -10.78 27.69
C PHE A 934 -12.35 -9.60 26.79
N ILE A 935 -12.70 -9.86 25.55
CA ILE A 935 -13.13 -8.88 24.58
C ILE A 935 -14.50 -9.29 24.06
N LEU A 936 -15.51 -8.44 24.27
CA LEU A 936 -16.84 -8.61 23.66
C LEU A 936 -16.94 -7.72 22.43
N GLY A 937 -17.40 -8.27 21.35
CA GLY A 937 -17.67 -7.51 20.13
C GLY A 937 -18.83 -8.10 19.35
N GLU A 938 -19.09 -7.53 18.20
CA GLU A 938 -20.18 -7.91 17.31
C GLU A 938 -19.67 -8.15 15.89
N LYS A 939 -20.16 -9.20 15.24
CA LYS A 939 -20.02 -9.43 13.81
C LYS A 939 -21.30 -10.07 13.27
N ASP A 940 -21.83 -9.54 12.16
CA ASP A 940 -23.02 -10.05 11.47
C ASP A 940 -24.24 -10.21 12.40
N GLY A 941 -24.42 -9.26 13.33
CA GLY A 941 -25.53 -9.25 14.29
C GLY A 941 -25.40 -10.26 15.44
N LYS A 942 -24.24 -10.92 15.60
CA LYS A 942 -23.96 -11.85 16.68
C LYS A 942 -22.92 -11.26 17.64
N ASP A 943 -23.21 -11.39 18.95
CA ASP A 943 -22.23 -11.06 19.98
C ASP A 943 -21.19 -12.19 20.09
N ILE A 944 -19.94 -11.81 20.05
CA ILE A 944 -18.78 -12.69 20.05
C ILE A 944 -17.88 -12.30 21.22
N ALA A 945 -17.56 -13.25 22.08
CA ALA A 945 -16.53 -13.07 23.10
C ALA A 945 -15.22 -13.70 22.62
N VAL A 946 -14.13 -12.98 22.79
CA VAL A 946 -12.77 -13.49 22.54
C VAL A 946 -12.04 -13.52 23.86
N LEU A 947 -11.54 -14.68 24.22
CA LEU A 947 -10.82 -14.91 25.47
C LEU A 947 -9.37 -15.23 25.20
N TRP A 948 -8.49 -14.52 25.88
CA TRP A 948 -7.05 -14.72 25.86
C TRP A 948 -6.52 -15.03 27.26
N ARG A 949 -5.72 -16.09 27.39
CA ARG A 949 -5.02 -16.43 28.62
C ARG A 949 -3.77 -17.26 28.35
N PRO A 950 -2.74 -17.20 29.21
CA PRO A 950 -1.67 -18.20 29.20
C PRO A 950 -2.23 -19.60 29.52
N TYR A 951 -1.72 -20.61 28.82
CA TYR A 951 -2.06 -22.01 29.09
C TYR A 951 -0.83 -22.92 28.97
N GLU A 952 -0.90 -24.11 29.59
CA GLU A 952 0.13 -25.13 29.57
C GLU A 952 -0.45 -26.47 29.14
N ASP A 953 0.29 -27.26 28.37
CA ASP A 953 -0.13 -28.60 27.93
C ASP A 953 -0.20 -29.60 29.11
N THR A 954 0.41 -29.25 30.26
CA THR A 954 0.48 -30.03 31.47
C THR A 954 -0.69 -29.85 32.43
N TRP A 955 -1.68 -29.02 32.06
CA TRP A 955 -2.85 -28.78 32.93
C TRP A 955 -3.59 -30.07 33.26
N SER A 956 -3.89 -30.24 34.58
CA SER A 956 -4.72 -31.31 35.07
C SER A 956 -6.20 -31.06 34.74
N ASP A 957 -7.02 -32.10 34.87
CA ASP A 957 -8.48 -31.96 34.73
C ASP A 957 -9.07 -30.95 35.72
N ASP A 958 -8.47 -30.80 36.91
CA ASP A 958 -8.90 -29.83 37.91
C ASP A 958 -8.52 -28.40 37.52
N ASP A 959 -7.38 -28.21 36.84
CA ASP A 959 -6.99 -26.90 36.29
C ASP A 959 -7.94 -26.49 35.19
N LEU A 960 -8.27 -27.40 34.30
CA LEU A 960 -9.21 -27.17 33.20
C LEU A 960 -10.63 -26.88 33.71
N LYS A 961 -11.07 -27.52 34.78
CA LYS A 961 -12.37 -27.22 35.40
C LYS A 961 -12.41 -25.84 36.04
N ARG A 962 -11.37 -25.49 36.82
CA ARG A 962 -11.26 -24.15 37.41
C ARG A 962 -11.25 -23.04 36.37
N ASP A 963 -10.49 -23.25 35.29
CA ASP A 963 -10.44 -22.33 34.13
C ASP A 963 -11.84 -22.18 33.51
N LYS A 964 -12.56 -23.28 33.27
CA LYS A 964 -13.93 -23.30 32.76
C LYS A 964 -14.91 -22.55 33.66
N GLU A 965 -14.91 -22.85 34.97
CA GLU A 965 -15.82 -22.21 35.91
C GLU A 965 -15.61 -20.70 35.96
N PHE A 966 -14.36 -20.27 36.02
CA PHE A 966 -14.01 -18.86 36.01
C PHE A 966 -14.45 -18.15 34.70
N ILE A 967 -14.22 -18.76 33.54
CA ILE A 967 -14.63 -18.21 32.24
C ILE A 967 -16.16 -18.09 32.16
N ILE A 968 -16.90 -19.12 32.65
CA ILE A 968 -18.37 -19.06 32.60
C ILE A 968 -18.88 -17.93 33.49
N ASP A 969 -18.37 -17.77 34.71
CA ASP A 969 -18.76 -16.74 35.67
C ASP A 969 -18.54 -15.32 35.06
N GLU A 970 -17.37 -15.12 34.44
CA GLU A 970 -17.03 -13.84 33.82
C GLU A 970 -17.82 -13.53 32.52
N LEU A 971 -18.23 -14.54 31.74
CA LEU A 971 -18.96 -14.35 30.48
C LEU A 971 -20.50 -14.43 30.66
N GLU A 972 -21.02 -14.92 31.77
CA GLU A 972 -22.46 -15.09 31.94
C GLU A 972 -23.25 -13.80 31.75
N THR A 973 -22.72 -12.67 32.23
CA THR A 973 -23.35 -11.34 32.10
C THR A 973 -23.35 -10.84 30.67
N TRP A 974 -22.44 -11.28 29.82
CA TRP A 974 -22.35 -10.86 28.42
C TRP A 974 -23.20 -11.72 27.49
N ALA A 975 -23.48 -12.99 27.89
CA ALA A 975 -24.25 -13.97 27.14
C ALA A 975 -23.90 -14.02 25.61
N PRO A 976 -22.63 -14.19 25.21
CA PRO A 976 -22.24 -14.15 23.82
C PRO A 976 -22.78 -15.35 23.05
N HIS A 977 -23.05 -15.19 21.74
CA HIS A 977 -23.45 -16.27 20.85
C HIS A 977 -22.28 -17.20 20.48
N ILE A 978 -21.07 -16.64 20.40
CA ILE A 978 -19.84 -17.36 20.04
C ILE A 978 -18.75 -16.99 21.04
N VAL A 979 -17.95 -17.97 21.45
CA VAL A 979 -16.76 -17.74 22.28
C VAL A 979 -15.55 -18.29 21.55
N TYR A 980 -14.58 -17.43 21.29
CA TYR A 980 -13.25 -17.83 20.85
C TYR A 980 -12.31 -17.94 22.06
N VAL A 981 -11.55 -19.04 22.14
CA VAL A 981 -10.60 -19.29 23.20
C VAL A 981 -9.28 -19.79 22.63
N ASN A 982 -8.15 -19.30 23.17
CA ASN A 982 -6.83 -19.80 22.79
C ASN A 982 -6.46 -21.06 23.58
N GLY A 983 -5.83 -22.02 22.91
CA GLY A 983 -5.31 -23.23 23.50
C GLY A 983 -6.35 -24.24 24.03
N GLN A 984 -5.89 -25.16 24.85
CA GLN A 984 -6.71 -26.22 25.38
C GLN A 984 -7.82 -25.67 26.28
N SER A 985 -9.07 -26.12 26.09
CA SER A 985 -10.23 -25.75 26.91
C SER A 985 -11.24 -26.88 26.97
N VAL A 986 -11.94 -26.98 28.09
CA VAL A 986 -13.08 -27.90 28.31
C VAL A 986 -14.42 -27.16 28.38
N LEU A 987 -14.49 -25.96 27.82
CA LEU A 987 -15.75 -25.24 27.63
C LEU A 987 -16.70 -26.08 26.78
N THR A 988 -17.96 -26.06 27.16
CA THR A 988 -19.04 -26.76 26.45
C THR A 988 -19.93 -25.72 25.77
N PRO A 989 -20.72 -26.09 24.73
CA PRO A 989 -21.62 -25.17 24.04
C PRO A 989 -22.74 -24.60 24.92
N LYS A 990 -22.45 -24.36 26.18
CA LYS A 990 -23.38 -23.77 27.15
C LYS A 990 -22.57 -23.01 28.21
N LEU A 991 -22.82 -21.71 28.32
CA LEU A 991 -22.27 -20.83 29.34
C LEU A 991 -23.36 -20.59 30.39
N GLY A 992 -23.28 -21.26 31.54
CA GLY A 992 -24.35 -21.21 32.52
C GLY A 992 -25.69 -21.64 31.92
N GLN A 993 -26.63 -20.71 31.77
CA GLN A 993 -27.96 -20.97 31.14
C GLN A 993 -28.00 -20.63 29.64
N HIS A 994 -26.97 -19.96 29.11
CA HIS A 994 -26.96 -19.48 27.72
C HIS A 994 -26.25 -20.45 26.77
N PRO A 995 -26.83 -20.79 25.61
CA PRO A 995 -26.15 -21.52 24.56
C PRO A 995 -25.10 -20.63 23.90
N ALA A 996 -23.89 -21.12 23.68
CA ALA A 996 -22.81 -20.44 23.00
C ALA A 996 -21.98 -21.42 22.17
N GLU A 997 -21.67 -21.08 20.96
CA GLU A 997 -20.73 -21.86 20.12
C GLU A 997 -19.29 -21.61 20.59
N ILE A 998 -18.54 -22.67 20.87
CA ILE A 998 -17.14 -22.56 21.29
C ILE A 998 -16.23 -22.81 20.09
N ARG A 999 -15.30 -21.89 19.83
CA ARG A 999 -14.32 -21.96 18.75
C ARG A 999 -12.92 -21.73 19.29
N TYR A 1000 -11.93 -22.28 18.59
CA TYR A 1000 -10.52 -22.04 18.91
C TYR A 1000 -9.96 -20.91 18.04
N ILE A 1001 -9.08 -20.13 18.63
CA ILE A 1001 -8.45 -18.96 17.97
C ILE A 1001 -7.46 -19.41 16.88
N GLU A 1002 -6.67 -20.45 17.15
CA GLU A 1002 -5.57 -20.90 16.30
C GLU A 1002 -5.99 -21.27 14.86
N PRO A 1003 -7.13 -21.97 14.63
CA PRO A 1003 -7.58 -22.26 13.27
C PRO A 1003 -7.98 -21.00 12.48
N GLU A 1004 -8.49 -19.97 13.15
CA GLU A 1004 -8.90 -18.73 12.49
C GLU A 1004 -7.70 -17.90 12.02
N PHE A 1005 -6.59 -17.92 12.76
CA PHE A 1005 -5.35 -17.29 12.32
C PHE A 1005 -4.73 -17.96 11.07
N LYS A 1006 -5.03 -19.24 10.84
CA LYS A 1006 -4.48 -20.01 9.70
C LYS A 1006 -5.32 -19.86 8.43
N LYS A 1007 -6.49 -19.29 8.51
CA LYS A 1007 -7.33 -18.95 7.34
C LYS A 1007 -6.81 -17.70 6.64
#